data_b82c872a156e5639f370aa7051ec9904
#
_entry.id   b82c872a156e5639f370aa7051ec9904
#
_cell.length_a   1.000
_cell.length_b   1.000
_cell.length_c   1.000
_cell.angle_alpha   90.00
_cell.angle_beta   90.00
_cell.angle_gamma   90.00
#
_symmetry.space_group_name_H-M   'P 1'
#
loop_
_entity.id
_entity.type
_entity.pdbx_description
1 polymer ?
#
loop_
_entity_poly.entity_id
_entity_poly.type
_entity_poly.pdbx_seq_one_letter_code
_entity_poly.pdbx_strand_id
1 'polypeptide(L)'
;MNVRASIVLLAVTLCAASPARAQDDEGVRLLLGRIERVVQAGDTAAYLALMSDAADRGRARDFAGTELMPGANRSVLQERDRLPLQDGNGYRLMVDVMAEFGSRARIATWRLDVKRTGAAGTEREWTVADEERISSVENIYRVSLNAAKQYAARDLKISTEDLDLTLAEGSVFVADIDGGVTAVVLLGKGTVNFHPSPATEKGQVKIFCGSETLETRFDAAYIRVNPADFESVFTASALQLVPVDARSLKRAQEVFREEAQKSFVIDLGDLSRDAWTLLPGQGDFLAEMRTRRFDTLTYAHSGAEAEDITLFDRKRHHNIAIYASKGKLAQRGPFYNEDDLVDYDMLDYDIDVAATPDRQWIDGRARLHLKVRSFVLGTLTFRLADPLVVQSIVSYQYGRLFGIRVKNQNTLVVNLPAPLGRDSELTLTITYAGRLEPQTPERETLALLEPGPQGRTDDQPTMMAAEPSFLYSSRSFWYPQAAVSDYATARIRISVPPAVDCVASGELEAGFPAMLTAKDPSQNRKIYVFTAAQPLRYFAFIMSRFSRAETATIGFGESGAGINSGPAVPLTGSVYRSLNLSVEANPRQVQRGHDIATRTADIALFYESLIGDSPYSSFTVAVVESDLPGGHSPGYFAMLNQPLASSQLVWRNDPVAFSGYPDFFIAHELAHQWWGQAVGWRNYHEQWLSEGFAQYFAALYVQHQKGDDAFVAMLRQLRKWAVDSSEQGPVSLGYRLGHIRGESRVFRALVYNKGAAVLHMLRRLVGDDEFFRGLRRFYRESRFKKVSTEDLRLAMERETGKSLERFFQQWIYGSTIPKVKVSYRVEGTDVVLRVEQIGEVFDVPVRVTLQYSDRKPVDVLMPVTEQVVEQRVPLAGLLRGVEISKDDGMVAEIVKGS
;
A
#
# COMPACT_ATOMS: atom_id res chain seq x y z
N MET A 1 6.67 -33.18 -35.09
CA MET A 1 7.79 -33.55 -34.20
C MET A 1 7.28 -33.41 -32.79
N ASN A 2 7.25 -34.48 -32.02
CA ASN A 2 6.56 -34.61 -30.72
C ASN A 2 7.27 -33.80 -29.63
N VAL A 3 6.58 -32.86 -29.00
CA VAL A 3 6.94 -32.34 -27.68
C VAL A 3 5.96 -32.93 -26.66
N ARG A 4 6.47 -33.86 -25.87
CA ARG A 4 5.74 -34.47 -24.75
C ARG A 4 5.62 -33.46 -23.63
N ALA A 5 4.39 -33.04 -23.32
CA ALA A 5 4.05 -32.30 -22.11
C ALA A 5 4.11 -33.28 -20.93
N SER A 6 5.00 -33.03 -20.00
CA SER A 6 5.04 -33.76 -18.73
C SER A 6 4.01 -33.14 -17.78
N ILE A 7 2.85 -33.77 -17.70
CA ILE A 7 1.83 -33.48 -16.68
C ILE A 7 2.33 -34.15 -15.38
N VAL A 8 2.76 -33.37 -14.41
CA VAL A 8 2.99 -33.86 -13.05
C VAL A 8 1.64 -33.91 -12.36
N LEU A 9 1.08 -35.08 -12.32
CA LEU A 9 -0.15 -35.44 -11.60
C LEU A 9 0.22 -35.56 -10.11
N LEU A 10 -0.16 -34.61 -9.25
CA LEU A 10 -0.09 -34.79 -7.81
C LEU A 10 -1.29 -35.62 -7.36
N ALA A 11 -1.12 -36.93 -7.38
CA ALA A 11 -2.06 -37.88 -6.78
C ALA A 11 -1.88 -37.83 -5.26
N VAL A 12 -2.83 -37.23 -4.53
CA VAL A 12 -3.00 -37.49 -3.11
C VAL A 12 -3.51 -38.93 -2.97
N THR A 13 -2.58 -39.84 -2.89
CA THR A 13 -2.84 -41.24 -2.50
C THR A 13 -2.97 -41.24 -0.97
N LEU A 14 -4.16 -41.46 -0.44
CA LEU A 14 -4.33 -42.00 0.89
C LEU A 14 -3.69 -43.39 0.88
N CYS A 15 -2.39 -43.46 1.11
CA CYS A 15 -1.70 -44.71 1.40
C CYS A 15 -2.01 -45.07 2.86
N ALA A 16 -2.69 -46.19 3.09
CA ALA A 16 -2.56 -46.89 4.35
C ALA A 16 -1.05 -47.07 4.60
N ALA A 17 -0.53 -46.42 5.65
CA ALA A 17 0.88 -46.50 5.99
C ALA A 17 1.27 -47.97 6.15
N SER A 18 2.28 -48.44 5.41
CA SER A 18 2.81 -49.75 5.65
C SER A 18 3.36 -49.83 7.08
N PRO A 19 3.25 -50.92 7.78
CA PRO A 19 3.70 -51.07 9.18
C PRO A 19 5.17 -50.64 9.37
N ALA A 20 6.01 -50.80 8.38
CA ALA A 20 7.40 -50.33 8.38
C ALA A 20 7.49 -48.78 8.45
N ARG A 21 6.61 -48.08 7.75
CA ARG A 21 6.58 -46.61 7.72
C ARG A 21 6.08 -46.00 9.03
N ALA A 22 5.09 -46.64 9.68
CA ALA A 22 4.61 -46.26 11.00
C ALA A 22 5.69 -46.45 12.09
N GLN A 23 6.50 -47.49 11.99
CA GLN A 23 7.61 -47.77 12.90
C GLN A 23 8.76 -46.78 12.72
N ASP A 24 9.00 -46.32 11.47
CA ASP A 24 9.96 -45.25 11.17
C ASP A 24 9.52 -43.92 11.74
N ASP A 25 8.27 -43.58 11.59
CA ASP A 25 7.72 -42.34 12.12
C ASP A 25 7.84 -42.24 13.63
N GLU A 26 7.61 -43.39 14.33
CA GLU A 26 7.75 -43.44 15.78
C GLU A 26 9.23 -43.35 16.21
N GLY A 27 10.14 -44.04 15.53
CA GLY A 27 11.56 -44.01 15.83
C GLY A 27 12.19 -42.60 15.65
N VAL A 28 11.87 -41.92 14.56
CA VAL A 28 12.31 -40.54 14.32
C VAL A 28 11.74 -39.60 15.40
N ARG A 29 10.46 -39.73 15.77
CA ARG A 29 9.83 -38.92 16.81
C ARG A 29 10.51 -39.13 18.18
N LEU A 30 10.89 -40.36 18.51
CA LEU A 30 11.64 -40.66 19.74
C LEU A 30 13.02 -40.01 19.74
N LEU A 31 13.74 -40.07 18.61
CA LEU A 31 15.04 -39.36 18.46
C LEU A 31 14.87 -37.87 18.66
N LEU A 32 13.89 -37.22 18.01
CA LEU A 32 13.62 -35.80 18.16
C LEU A 32 13.30 -35.40 19.60
N GLY A 33 12.52 -36.21 20.30
CA GLY A 33 12.25 -36.04 21.74
C GLY A 33 13.47 -36.25 22.65
N ARG A 34 14.49 -37.03 22.23
CA ARG A 34 15.81 -37.12 22.92
C ARG A 34 16.61 -35.86 22.66
N ILE A 35 16.66 -35.40 21.42
CA ILE A 35 17.35 -34.15 21.04
C ILE A 35 16.77 -32.98 21.81
N GLU A 36 15.44 -32.85 21.88
CA GLU A 36 14.77 -31.77 22.63
C GLU A 36 15.19 -31.72 24.10
N ARG A 37 15.26 -32.85 24.75
CA ARG A 37 15.74 -32.97 26.15
C ARG A 37 17.21 -32.56 26.29
N VAL A 38 18.03 -32.96 25.35
CA VAL A 38 19.48 -32.60 25.33
C VAL A 38 19.67 -31.12 25.08
N VAL A 39 18.86 -30.52 24.18
CA VAL A 39 18.83 -29.04 23.96
C VAL A 39 18.45 -28.30 25.24
N GLN A 40 17.43 -28.79 25.94
CA GLN A 40 16.99 -28.17 27.19
C GLN A 40 18.05 -28.28 28.29
N ALA A 41 18.76 -29.43 28.36
CA ALA A 41 19.83 -29.65 29.34
C ALA A 41 21.12 -28.89 28.99
N GLY A 42 21.32 -28.53 27.72
CA GLY A 42 22.57 -27.98 27.23
C GLY A 42 23.74 -28.96 27.30
N ASP A 43 23.46 -30.28 27.23
CA ASP A 43 24.45 -31.33 27.44
C ASP A 43 25.08 -31.79 26.12
N THR A 44 26.26 -31.26 25.84
CA THR A 44 27.05 -31.61 24.66
C THR A 44 27.42 -33.07 24.62
N ALA A 45 27.73 -33.73 25.79
CA ALA A 45 28.11 -35.14 25.83
C ALA A 45 26.95 -36.04 25.49
N ALA A 46 25.76 -35.75 26.00
CA ALA A 46 24.54 -36.47 25.68
C ALA A 46 24.14 -36.29 24.21
N TYR A 47 24.39 -35.08 23.62
CA TYR A 47 24.17 -34.84 22.20
C TYR A 47 25.09 -35.73 21.34
N LEU A 48 26.37 -35.77 21.65
CA LEU A 48 27.34 -36.55 20.91
C LEU A 48 27.06 -38.06 21.01
N ALA A 49 26.34 -38.49 22.04
CA ALA A 49 25.89 -39.88 22.16
C ALA A 49 24.73 -40.24 21.22
N LEU A 50 24.01 -39.23 20.67
CA LEU A 50 22.97 -39.45 19.67
C LEU A 50 23.52 -39.51 18.24
N MET A 51 24.80 -39.23 18.05
CA MET A 51 25.43 -39.26 16.74
C MET A 51 25.74 -40.68 16.28
N SER A 52 25.62 -40.93 14.99
CA SER A 52 26.04 -42.18 14.39
C SER A 52 27.56 -42.38 14.44
N ASP A 53 28.02 -43.64 14.38
CA ASP A 53 29.47 -43.93 14.35
C ASP A 53 30.20 -43.32 13.13
N ALA A 54 29.47 -43.09 12.05
CA ALA A 54 30.00 -42.53 10.82
C ALA A 54 29.97 -40.96 10.79
N ALA A 55 29.42 -40.33 11.83
CA ALA A 55 29.30 -38.88 11.91
C ALA A 55 30.66 -38.20 12.22
N ASP A 56 30.88 -37.01 11.70
CA ASP A 56 32.03 -36.17 12.05
C ASP A 56 31.84 -35.64 13.49
N ARG A 57 32.51 -36.26 14.43
CA ARG A 57 32.41 -35.90 15.86
C ARG A 57 33.06 -34.55 16.18
N GLY A 58 33.98 -34.04 15.36
CA GLY A 58 34.54 -32.70 15.50
C GLY A 58 33.49 -31.66 15.19
N ARG A 59 32.88 -31.78 14.01
CA ARG A 59 31.78 -30.91 13.58
C ARG A 59 30.57 -30.98 14.53
N ALA A 60 30.20 -32.18 14.97
CA ALA A 60 29.08 -32.36 15.91
C ALA A 60 29.36 -31.68 17.26
N ARG A 61 30.63 -31.67 17.74
CA ARG A 61 31.01 -30.93 18.95
C ARG A 61 30.92 -29.43 18.76
N ASP A 62 31.37 -28.91 17.62
CA ASP A 62 31.33 -27.48 17.31
C ASP A 62 29.85 -27.02 17.17
N PHE A 63 29.03 -27.81 16.49
CA PHE A 63 27.59 -27.59 16.40
C PHE A 63 26.95 -27.58 17.80
N ALA A 64 27.17 -28.60 18.60
CA ALA A 64 26.64 -28.67 19.94
C ALA A 64 27.12 -27.52 20.84
N GLY A 65 28.37 -27.13 20.72
CA GLY A 65 28.94 -25.99 21.47
C GLY A 65 28.31 -24.64 21.10
N THR A 66 27.79 -24.53 19.88
CA THR A 66 27.12 -23.31 19.39
C THR A 66 25.60 -23.34 19.63
N GLU A 67 24.98 -24.50 19.46
CA GLU A 67 23.51 -24.63 19.45
C GLU A 67 22.92 -25.03 20.78
N LEU A 68 23.64 -25.80 21.61
CA LEU A 68 23.19 -26.23 22.94
C LEU A 68 23.64 -25.24 24.01
N MET A 69 22.78 -24.27 24.28
CA MET A 69 23.06 -23.28 25.33
C MET A 69 22.58 -23.81 26.69
N PRO A 70 23.43 -23.89 27.69
CA PRO A 70 23.02 -24.34 29.03
C PRO A 70 22.08 -23.34 29.68
N GLY A 71 21.17 -23.83 30.52
CA GLY A 71 20.26 -23.00 31.31
C GLY A 71 18.93 -22.69 30.63
N ALA A 72 18.56 -23.38 29.56
CA ALA A 72 17.24 -23.26 28.97
C ALA A 72 16.16 -23.77 29.96
N ASN A 73 15.17 -22.91 30.21
CA ASN A 73 14.01 -23.28 31.05
C ASN A 73 13.06 -24.23 30.32
N ARG A 74 12.97 -24.07 29.01
CA ARG A 74 12.12 -24.85 28.12
C ARG A 74 12.77 -24.92 26.75
N SER A 75 12.65 -26.07 26.10
CA SER A 75 12.91 -26.21 24.67
C SER A 75 11.71 -26.83 23.98
N VAL A 76 11.54 -26.48 22.72
CA VAL A 76 10.53 -27.05 21.81
C VAL A 76 11.22 -27.36 20.51
N LEU A 77 11.06 -28.58 20.02
CA LEU A 77 11.62 -29.02 18.76
C LEU A 77 10.49 -29.49 17.86
N GLN A 78 10.30 -28.85 16.72
CA GLN A 78 9.20 -29.11 15.81
C GLN A 78 9.72 -29.54 14.44
N GLU A 79 9.39 -30.76 14.02
CA GLU A 79 9.67 -31.19 12.65
C GLU A 79 8.81 -30.42 11.65
N ARG A 80 9.45 -29.91 10.61
CA ARG A 80 8.80 -29.11 9.55
C ARG A 80 8.74 -29.84 8.22
N ASP A 81 9.76 -30.64 7.91
CA ASP A 81 9.86 -31.33 6.63
C ASP A 81 10.71 -32.59 6.78
N ARG A 82 10.42 -33.58 5.95
CA ARG A 82 11.10 -34.87 5.95
C ARG A 82 11.27 -35.41 4.53
N LEU A 83 12.50 -35.55 4.10
CA LEU A 83 12.86 -36.11 2.80
C LEU A 83 13.68 -37.37 2.97
N PRO A 84 13.43 -38.45 2.20
CA PRO A 84 14.27 -39.65 2.25
C PRO A 84 15.68 -39.32 1.73
N LEU A 85 16.71 -39.89 2.40
CA LEU A 85 18.08 -39.83 1.92
C LEU A 85 18.26 -40.65 0.65
N GLN A 86 19.24 -40.29 -0.18
CA GLN A 86 19.49 -40.98 -1.45
C GLN A 86 19.85 -42.46 -1.31
N ASP A 87 20.47 -42.83 -0.19
CA ASP A 87 20.83 -44.20 0.13
C ASP A 87 19.65 -45.05 0.65
N GLY A 88 18.46 -44.43 0.81
CA GLY A 88 17.24 -45.08 1.30
C GLY A 88 17.29 -45.54 2.77
N ASN A 89 18.34 -45.24 3.52
CA ASN A 89 18.55 -45.68 4.90
C ASN A 89 18.34 -44.60 5.94
N GLY A 90 17.54 -43.57 5.63
CA GLY A 90 17.28 -42.52 6.56
C GLY A 90 16.51 -41.35 5.95
N TYR A 91 16.44 -40.28 6.69
CA TYR A 91 15.71 -39.08 6.33
C TYR A 91 16.56 -37.84 6.57
N ARG A 92 16.38 -36.85 5.71
CA ARG A 92 16.78 -35.46 5.96
C ARG A 92 15.59 -34.76 6.59
N LEU A 93 15.75 -34.24 7.79
CA LEU A 93 14.74 -33.51 8.53
C LEU A 93 15.09 -32.04 8.54
N MET A 94 14.06 -31.20 8.41
CA MET A 94 14.12 -29.78 8.75
C MET A 94 13.35 -29.59 10.05
N VAL A 95 14.01 -29.04 11.07
CA VAL A 95 13.43 -28.88 12.39
C VAL A 95 13.63 -27.45 12.89
N ASP A 96 12.55 -26.86 13.46
CA ASP A 96 12.67 -25.61 14.19
C ASP A 96 12.85 -25.92 15.66
N VAL A 97 13.84 -25.28 16.27
CA VAL A 97 14.23 -25.45 17.65
C VAL A 97 14.09 -24.12 18.37
N MET A 98 13.21 -24.06 19.37
CA MET A 98 13.09 -22.90 20.25
C MET A 98 13.66 -23.27 21.62
N ALA A 99 14.50 -22.38 22.16
CA ALA A 99 15.01 -22.48 23.52
C ALA A 99 14.72 -21.21 24.29
N GLU A 100 14.13 -21.33 25.49
CA GLU A 100 13.75 -20.22 26.36
C GLU A 100 14.72 -20.09 27.53
N PHE A 101 15.19 -18.87 27.77
CA PHE A 101 16.14 -18.50 28.82
C PHE A 101 15.55 -17.35 29.65
N GLY A 102 14.76 -17.63 30.67
CA GLY A 102 14.07 -16.62 31.44
C GLY A 102 13.09 -15.81 30.58
N SER A 103 13.39 -14.54 30.36
CA SER A 103 12.58 -13.63 29.52
C SER A 103 12.99 -13.61 28.06
N ARG A 104 14.06 -14.29 27.69
CA ARG A 104 14.62 -14.32 26.33
C ARG A 104 14.40 -15.68 25.66
N ALA A 105 14.21 -15.71 24.35
CA ALA A 105 14.21 -16.92 23.56
C ALA A 105 15.11 -16.79 22.32
N ARG A 106 15.55 -17.95 21.86
CA ARG A 106 16.23 -18.16 20.59
C ARG A 106 15.47 -19.19 19.79
N ILE A 107 15.36 -18.97 18.48
CA ILE A 107 14.81 -19.94 17.53
C ILE A 107 15.88 -20.23 16.49
N ALA A 108 16.10 -21.50 16.19
CA ALA A 108 16.98 -21.92 15.10
C ALA A 108 16.26 -22.93 14.22
N THR A 109 16.56 -22.93 12.93
CA THR A 109 16.16 -24.00 12.01
C THR A 109 17.39 -24.87 11.74
N TRP A 110 17.27 -26.17 12.02
CA TRP A 110 18.32 -27.15 11.80
C TRP A 110 17.94 -28.08 10.66
N ARG A 111 18.94 -28.49 9.90
CA ARG A 111 18.91 -29.64 9.02
C ARG A 111 19.57 -30.82 9.74
N LEU A 112 18.87 -31.91 9.89
CA LEU A 112 19.38 -33.14 10.48
C LEU A 112 19.25 -34.29 9.49
N ASP A 113 20.34 -34.96 9.14
CA ASP A 113 20.31 -36.21 8.42
C ASP A 113 20.30 -37.34 9.47
N VAL A 114 19.20 -38.06 9.54
CA VAL A 114 19.03 -39.15 10.51
C VAL A 114 19.04 -40.49 9.81
N LYS A 115 19.73 -41.48 10.40
CA LYS A 115 19.88 -42.82 9.85
C LYS A 115 19.55 -43.88 10.88
N ARG A 116 19.15 -45.03 10.36
CA ARG A 116 18.95 -46.22 11.18
C ARG A 116 20.30 -46.90 11.43
N THR A 117 20.59 -47.22 12.69
CA THR A 117 21.74 -48.00 13.12
C THR A 117 21.29 -49.35 13.68
N GLY A 118 22.08 -50.40 13.46
CA GLY A 118 21.79 -51.73 13.93
C GLY A 118 21.73 -52.78 12.80
N ALA A 119 22.14 -54.02 13.11
CA ALA A 119 22.07 -55.13 12.17
C ALA A 119 20.60 -55.60 11.95
N ALA A 120 20.31 -56.18 10.80
CA ALA A 120 19.00 -56.76 10.52
C ALA A 120 18.61 -57.81 11.58
N GLY A 121 17.61 -57.51 12.43
CA GLY A 121 17.13 -58.38 13.49
C GLY A 121 17.31 -57.86 14.93
N THR A 122 17.98 -56.74 15.14
CA THR A 122 18.02 -56.01 16.43
C THR A 122 17.08 -54.82 16.41
N GLU A 123 16.69 -54.33 17.60
CA GLU A 123 15.99 -53.01 17.66
C GLU A 123 16.83 -51.97 16.97
N ARG A 124 16.29 -51.41 15.86
CA ARG A 124 16.96 -50.38 15.08
C ARG A 124 16.82 -49.03 15.79
N GLU A 125 17.94 -48.47 16.20
CA GLU A 125 17.96 -47.15 16.81
C GLU A 125 18.20 -46.07 15.76
N TRP A 126 17.51 -44.93 15.87
CA TRP A 126 17.74 -43.80 15.04
C TRP A 126 18.83 -42.91 15.64
N THR A 127 19.77 -42.45 14.81
CA THR A 127 20.88 -41.63 15.21
C THR A 127 21.06 -40.46 14.21
N VAL A 128 21.69 -39.40 14.63
CA VAL A 128 22.03 -38.24 13.78
C VAL A 128 23.33 -38.53 13.02
N ALA A 129 23.29 -38.44 11.70
CA ALA A 129 24.44 -38.71 10.85
C ALA A 129 25.16 -37.42 10.39
N ASP A 130 24.40 -36.36 10.22
CA ASP A 130 24.89 -35.02 9.85
C ASP A 130 23.95 -33.93 10.37
N GLU A 131 24.47 -32.78 10.72
CA GLU A 131 23.69 -31.64 11.24
C GLU A 131 24.24 -30.32 10.69
N GLU A 132 23.32 -29.38 10.53
CA GLU A 132 23.62 -28.02 10.11
C GLU A 132 22.59 -27.06 10.63
N ARG A 133 23.03 -25.92 11.14
CA ARG A 133 22.16 -24.76 11.39
C ARG A 133 21.92 -24.01 10.11
N ILE A 134 20.68 -23.95 9.68
CA ILE A 134 20.26 -23.20 8.48
C ILE A 134 20.09 -21.72 8.82
N SER A 135 19.36 -21.41 9.88
CA SER A 135 19.10 -20.03 10.30
C SER A 135 18.91 -19.95 11.80
N SER A 136 19.08 -18.75 12.38
CA SER A 136 18.72 -18.48 13.77
C SER A 136 18.14 -17.08 13.91
N VAL A 137 17.22 -16.94 14.85
CA VAL A 137 16.65 -15.68 15.29
C VAL A 137 16.90 -15.55 16.78
N GLU A 138 17.58 -14.51 17.16
CA GLU A 138 17.92 -14.21 18.54
C GLU A 138 17.20 -12.92 18.98
N ASN A 139 17.26 -12.61 20.27
CA ASN A 139 16.70 -11.37 20.81
C ASN A 139 15.19 -11.28 20.68
N ILE A 140 14.50 -12.38 20.95
CA ILE A 140 13.07 -12.45 21.14
C ILE A 140 12.80 -12.45 22.64
N TYR A 141 11.89 -11.59 23.10
CA TYR A 141 11.66 -11.37 24.52
C TYR A 141 10.22 -11.58 24.92
N ARG A 142 10.01 -12.14 26.10
CA ARG A 142 8.73 -12.13 26.80
C ARG A 142 8.76 -11.00 27.82
N VAL A 143 8.06 -9.92 27.52
CA VAL A 143 8.04 -8.72 28.34
C VAL A 143 6.84 -8.73 29.29
N SER A 144 7.07 -8.50 30.56
CA SER A 144 6.03 -8.39 31.60
C SER A 144 6.40 -7.30 32.60
N LEU A 145 5.37 -6.67 33.18
CA LEU A 145 5.61 -5.69 34.25
C LEU A 145 6.28 -6.35 35.46
N ASN A 146 7.27 -5.67 36.01
CA ASN A 146 7.91 -6.07 37.25
C ASN A 146 6.97 -5.81 38.43
N ALA A 147 6.36 -6.87 38.96
CA ALA A 147 5.39 -6.78 40.05
C ALA A 147 6.03 -6.36 41.40
N ALA A 148 7.37 -6.38 41.51
CA ALA A 148 8.07 -5.99 42.73
C ALA A 148 8.52 -4.53 42.74
N LYS A 149 8.35 -3.80 41.61
CA LYS A 149 8.84 -2.43 41.47
C LYS A 149 7.70 -1.46 41.16
N GLN A 150 7.51 -0.48 42.02
CA GLN A 150 6.65 0.68 41.78
C GLN A 150 7.44 1.95 42.11
N TYR A 151 7.34 2.94 41.24
CA TYR A 151 7.90 4.25 41.48
C TYR A 151 6.78 5.27 41.67
N ALA A 152 6.91 6.13 42.65
CA ALA A 152 6.15 7.38 42.74
C ALA A 152 6.85 8.41 41.86
N ALA A 153 6.09 9.11 41.04
CA ALA A 153 6.60 10.17 40.18
C ALA A 153 5.96 11.50 40.53
N ARG A 154 6.77 12.55 40.60
CA ARG A 154 6.35 13.95 40.72
C ARG A 154 7.03 14.76 39.63
N ASP A 155 6.24 15.48 38.85
CA ASP A 155 6.72 16.31 37.74
C ASP A 155 7.68 15.55 36.78
N LEU A 156 7.40 14.26 36.56
CA LEU A 156 8.15 13.44 35.61
C LEU A 156 7.91 13.96 34.19
N LYS A 157 8.97 14.39 33.53
CA LYS A 157 8.97 14.84 32.14
C LYS A 157 9.58 13.76 31.25
N ILE A 158 8.93 13.49 30.15
CA ILE A 158 9.35 12.57 29.11
C ILE A 158 9.23 13.37 27.82
N SER A 159 10.35 13.63 27.16
CA SER A 159 10.41 14.41 25.93
C SER A 159 11.05 13.60 24.83
N THR A 160 10.46 13.65 23.66
CA THR A 160 10.98 13.09 22.42
C THR A 160 10.72 14.10 21.30
N GLU A 161 10.97 13.74 20.05
CA GLU A 161 10.78 14.65 18.93
C GLU A 161 9.32 15.16 18.87
N ASP A 162 9.11 16.46 19.01
CA ASP A 162 7.82 17.16 18.94
C ASP A 162 6.72 16.65 19.92
N LEU A 163 7.06 15.80 20.91
CA LEU A 163 6.13 15.32 21.95
C LEU A 163 6.72 15.50 23.34
N ASP A 164 5.95 16.14 24.23
CA ASP A 164 6.22 16.22 25.67
C ASP A 164 5.08 15.56 26.45
N LEU A 165 5.45 14.63 27.32
CA LEU A 165 4.57 14.06 28.33
C LEU A 165 5.02 14.52 29.70
N THR A 166 4.09 15.00 30.53
CA THR A 166 4.37 15.36 31.91
C THR A 166 3.43 14.61 32.82
N LEU A 167 3.95 13.80 33.75
CA LEU A 167 3.20 13.19 34.82
C LEU A 167 3.39 14.04 36.10
N ALA A 168 2.42 14.89 36.40
CA ALA A 168 2.49 15.80 37.53
C ALA A 168 2.55 15.04 38.88
N GLU A 169 1.72 14.00 39.00
CA GLU A 169 1.69 13.12 40.17
C GLU A 169 1.13 11.75 39.72
N GLY A 170 1.82 10.67 40.07
CA GLY A 170 1.37 9.34 39.73
C GLY A 170 2.32 8.21 40.12
N SER A 171 1.99 7.03 39.62
CA SER A 171 2.77 5.80 39.76
C SER A 171 3.34 5.36 38.41
N VAL A 172 4.55 4.86 38.46
CA VAL A 172 5.26 4.34 37.30
C VAL A 172 5.61 2.88 37.56
N PHE A 173 5.26 2.02 36.62
CA PHE A 173 5.61 0.59 36.61
C PHE A 173 6.46 0.31 35.39
N VAL A 174 7.49 -0.50 35.58
CA VAL A 174 8.46 -0.83 34.53
C VAL A 174 8.37 -2.28 34.13
N ALA A 175 8.67 -2.56 32.90
CA ALA A 175 8.91 -3.90 32.38
C ALA A 175 10.39 -3.99 32.00
N ASP A 176 11.11 -4.76 32.76
CA ASP A 176 12.56 -4.97 32.61
C ASP A 176 12.85 -6.36 31.98
N ILE A 177 13.88 -6.40 31.21
CA ILE A 177 14.53 -7.60 30.67
C ILE A 177 16.00 -7.59 31.07
N ASP A 178 16.76 -8.63 30.75
CA ASP A 178 18.19 -8.72 31.13
C ASP A 178 19.04 -7.54 30.61
N GLY A 179 18.57 -6.81 29.60
CA GLY A 179 19.25 -5.63 29.04
C GLY A 179 18.77 -4.27 29.58
N GLY A 180 17.82 -4.22 30.50
CA GLY A 180 17.26 -2.98 31.03
C GLY A 180 15.75 -2.84 30.85
N VAL A 181 15.25 -1.63 31.08
CA VAL A 181 13.81 -1.33 30.95
C VAL A 181 13.44 -1.09 29.48
N THR A 182 12.41 -1.81 28.98
CA THR A 182 11.93 -1.68 27.60
C THR A 182 10.48 -1.21 27.50
N ALA A 183 9.71 -1.29 28.58
CA ALA A 183 8.36 -0.73 28.61
C ALA A 183 8.05 -0.08 29.97
N VAL A 184 7.18 0.92 29.92
CA VAL A 184 6.75 1.68 31.10
C VAL A 184 5.25 1.89 31.04
N VAL A 185 4.59 1.76 32.20
CA VAL A 185 3.20 2.17 32.38
C VAL A 185 3.15 3.33 33.36
N LEU A 186 2.60 4.43 32.91
CA LEU A 186 2.32 5.62 33.70
C LEU A 186 0.85 5.59 34.12
N LEU A 187 0.58 5.79 35.41
CA LEU A 187 -0.77 5.96 35.98
C LEU A 187 -0.82 7.24 36.80
N GLY A 188 -1.73 8.14 36.46
CA GLY A 188 -1.88 9.38 37.25
C GLY A 188 -2.41 10.55 36.43
N LYS A 189 -2.18 11.76 36.93
CA LYS A 189 -2.58 13.00 36.26
C LYS A 189 -1.45 13.47 35.37
N GLY A 190 -1.57 13.19 34.10
CA GLY A 190 -0.59 13.62 33.10
C GLY A 190 -1.14 14.56 32.06
N THR A 191 -0.23 15.23 31.36
CA THR A 191 -0.52 16.08 30.20
C THR A 191 0.30 15.64 29.02
N VAL A 192 -0.30 15.70 27.85
CA VAL A 192 0.32 15.49 26.54
C VAL A 192 0.38 16.83 25.85
N ASN A 193 1.53 17.19 25.32
CA ASN A 193 1.71 18.31 24.44
C ASN A 193 2.44 17.83 23.17
N PHE A 194 1.72 17.80 22.05
CA PHE A 194 2.28 17.52 20.75
C PHE A 194 2.33 18.81 19.93
N HIS A 195 3.54 19.18 19.50
CA HIS A 195 3.83 20.47 18.86
C HIS A 195 4.65 20.28 17.58
N PRO A 196 4.02 19.83 16.48
CA PRO A 196 4.75 19.50 15.26
C PRO A 196 5.55 20.68 14.73
N SER A 197 6.77 20.43 14.31
CA SER A 197 7.67 21.44 13.80
C SER A 197 7.26 21.99 12.43
N PRO A 198 6.82 21.17 11.42
CA PRO A 198 6.44 21.67 10.11
C PRO A 198 5.12 22.47 10.13
N ALA A 199 5.07 23.57 9.39
CA ALA A 199 3.87 24.40 9.29
C ALA A 199 2.66 23.64 8.72
N THR A 200 2.88 22.72 7.78
CA THR A 200 1.87 21.84 7.20
C THR A 200 1.23 20.95 8.22
N GLU A 201 2.04 20.37 9.14
CA GLU A 201 1.55 19.50 10.20
C GLU A 201 0.79 20.27 11.28
N LYS A 202 1.19 21.50 11.58
CA LYS A 202 0.41 22.42 12.44
C LYS A 202 -1.01 22.62 11.89
N GLY A 203 -1.13 22.81 10.56
CA GLY A 203 -2.42 22.89 9.88
C GLY A 203 -3.27 21.63 10.09
N GLN A 204 -2.67 20.45 9.99
CA GLN A 204 -3.38 19.18 10.19
C GLN A 204 -3.83 19.00 11.65
N VAL A 205 -2.96 19.27 12.61
CA VAL A 205 -3.32 19.24 14.03
C VAL A 205 -4.46 20.24 14.34
N LYS A 206 -4.43 21.43 13.70
CA LYS A 206 -5.51 22.40 13.81
C LYS A 206 -6.85 21.89 13.26
N ILE A 207 -6.83 21.16 12.14
CA ILE A 207 -8.01 20.49 11.59
C ILE A 207 -8.57 19.47 12.60
N PHE A 208 -7.71 18.73 13.29
CA PHE A 208 -8.11 17.71 14.23
C PHE A 208 -8.63 18.27 15.57
N CYS A 209 -7.89 19.15 16.22
CA CYS A 209 -8.19 19.60 17.57
C CYS A 209 -8.57 21.08 17.71
N GLY A 210 -8.48 21.87 16.65
CA GLY A 210 -8.80 23.31 16.63
C GLY A 210 -7.63 24.22 16.99
N SER A 211 -6.45 23.67 17.30
CA SER A 211 -5.20 24.39 17.62
C SER A 211 -4.04 23.81 16.84
N GLU A 212 -3.01 24.61 16.59
CA GLU A 212 -1.77 24.17 15.91
C GLU A 212 -0.91 23.22 16.76
N THR A 213 -1.22 23.12 18.05
CA THR A 213 -0.65 22.15 18.98
C THR A 213 -1.77 21.36 19.64
N LEU A 214 -1.49 20.08 19.95
CA LEU A 214 -2.44 19.22 20.63
C LEU A 214 -2.07 19.16 22.12
N GLU A 215 -2.89 19.79 22.96
CA GLU A 215 -2.77 19.69 24.41
C GLU A 215 -3.95 18.92 24.98
N THR A 216 -3.68 17.90 25.77
CA THR A 216 -4.72 17.11 26.45
C THR A 216 -4.19 16.46 27.71
N ARG A 217 -5.12 15.97 28.55
CA ARG A 217 -4.79 15.24 29.77
C ARG A 217 -4.92 13.74 29.52
N PHE A 218 -3.99 12.97 30.07
CA PHE A 218 -4.09 11.52 30.13
C PHE A 218 -4.17 11.03 31.57
N ASP A 219 -4.71 9.85 31.80
CA ASP A 219 -4.76 9.18 33.10
C ASP A 219 -3.98 7.87 33.11
N ALA A 220 -3.60 7.36 31.96
CA ALA A 220 -2.70 6.25 31.78
C ALA A 220 -1.94 6.39 30.46
N ALA A 221 -0.68 5.96 30.44
CA ALA A 221 0.10 5.83 29.22
C ALA A 221 0.97 4.56 29.28
N TYR A 222 1.11 3.91 28.13
CA TYR A 222 2.04 2.80 27.90
C TYR A 222 3.11 3.29 26.96
N ILE A 223 4.38 3.07 27.32
CA ILE A 223 5.53 3.54 26.53
C ILE A 223 6.45 2.37 26.26
N ARG A 224 6.95 2.29 25.02
CA ARG A 224 7.99 1.33 24.58
C ARG A 224 9.20 2.08 24.10
N VAL A 225 10.36 1.64 24.54
CA VAL A 225 11.67 2.19 24.18
C VAL A 225 12.69 1.06 24.06
N ASN A 226 13.76 1.31 23.33
CA ASN A 226 14.94 0.44 23.45
C ASN A 226 15.53 0.55 24.87
N PRO A 227 15.96 -0.55 25.48
CA PRO A 227 16.60 -0.48 26.82
C PRO A 227 17.75 0.50 26.92
N ALA A 228 18.54 0.68 25.85
CA ALA A 228 19.66 1.61 25.81
C ALA A 228 19.24 3.08 25.89
N ASP A 229 17.99 3.40 25.49
CA ASP A 229 17.48 4.78 25.43
C ASP A 229 16.71 5.18 26.70
N PHE A 230 16.44 4.24 27.61
CA PHE A 230 15.60 4.46 28.76
C PHE A 230 16.08 5.66 29.62
N GLU A 231 17.37 5.71 29.98
CA GLU A 231 17.91 6.77 30.82
C GLU A 231 17.92 8.15 30.17
N SER A 232 18.01 8.21 28.83
CA SER A 232 18.00 9.46 28.09
C SER A 232 16.58 10.03 27.93
N VAL A 233 15.57 9.18 27.90
CA VAL A 233 14.15 9.55 27.72
C VAL A 233 13.47 9.88 29.05
N PHE A 234 13.81 9.16 30.12
CA PHE A 234 13.20 9.30 31.44
C PHE A 234 14.08 10.03 32.43
N THR A 235 13.57 11.08 33.06
CA THR A 235 14.28 11.81 34.11
C THR A 235 14.32 10.97 35.39
N ALA A 236 15.40 10.19 35.55
CA ALA A 236 15.56 9.26 36.68
C ALA A 236 15.40 9.92 38.07
N SER A 237 15.78 11.19 38.23
CA SER A 237 15.66 11.93 39.46
C SER A 237 14.21 12.22 39.92
N ALA A 238 13.24 12.10 38.98
CA ALA A 238 11.82 12.28 39.26
C ALA A 238 11.12 10.99 39.76
N LEU A 239 11.85 9.85 39.80
CA LEU A 239 11.34 8.52 40.14
C LEU A 239 11.83 8.11 41.55
N GLN A 240 10.91 7.87 42.46
CA GLN A 240 11.21 7.39 43.82
C GLN A 240 10.62 5.99 44.00
N LEU A 241 11.45 5.01 44.32
CA LEU A 241 11.00 3.65 44.62
C LEU A 241 10.12 3.66 45.87
N VAL A 242 8.91 3.06 45.77
CA VAL A 242 7.94 2.99 46.87
C VAL A 242 7.42 1.55 47.01
N PRO A 243 6.84 1.20 48.16
CA PRO A 243 6.14 -0.07 48.32
C PRO A 243 5.04 -0.21 47.23
N VAL A 244 4.88 -1.42 46.71
CA VAL A 244 3.89 -1.69 45.66
C VAL A 244 2.47 -1.64 46.22
N ASP A 245 1.65 -0.72 45.66
CA ASP A 245 0.23 -0.71 45.90
C ASP A 245 -0.52 -1.68 44.98
N ALA A 246 -1.24 -2.64 45.53
CA ALA A 246 -1.90 -3.71 44.80
C ALA A 246 -2.96 -3.22 43.82
N ARG A 247 -3.65 -2.10 44.09
CA ARG A 247 -4.66 -1.55 43.18
C ARG A 247 -4.00 -0.90 41.97
N SER A 248 -2.96 -0.11 42.21
CA SER A 248 -2.18 0.52 41.14
C SER A 248 -1.48 -0.52 40.27
N LEU A 249 -0.90 -1.57 40.85
CA LEU A 249 -0.30 -2.66 40.12
C LEU A 249 -1.33 -3.38 39.24
N LYS A 250 -2.50 -3.72 39.76
CA LYS A 250 -3.56 -4.36 38.98
C LYS A 250 -3.96 -3.50 37.79
N ARG A 251 -4.16 -2.18 38.01
CA ARG A 251 -4.49 -1.25 36.91
C ARG A 251 -3.36 -1.16 35.87
N ALA A 252 -2.11 -1.11 36.32
CA ALA A 252 -0.96 -1.11 35.42
C ALA A 252 -0.88 -2.38 34.57
N GLN A 253 -1.14 -3.54 35.18
CA GLN A 253 -1.18 -4.82 34.48
C GLN A 253 -2.33 -4.90 33.44
N GLU A 254 -3.47 -4.29 33.71
CA GLU A 254 -4.58 -4.17 32.76
C GLU A 254 -4.18 -3.31 31.56
N VAL A 255 -3.61 -2.12 31.81
CA VAL A 255 -3.09 -1.24 30.73
C VAL A 255 -2.00 -1.96 29.93
N PHE A 256 -1.03 -2.55 30.61
CA PHE A 256 0.05 -3.27 29.94
C PHE A 256 -0.46 -4.40 29.05
N ARG A 257 -1.37 -5.25 29.56
CA ARG A 257 -1.93 -6.37 28.79
C ARG A 257 -2.68 -5.92 27.56
N GLU A 258 -3.39 -4.80 27.65
CA GLU A 258 -4.17 -4.25 26.55
C GLU A 258 -3.29 -3.59 25.49
N GLU A 259 -2.28 -2.82 25.93
CA GLU A 259 -1.47 -2.03 24.99
C GLU A 259 -0.26 -2.83 24.44
N ALA A 260 0.40 -3.66 25.27
CA ALA A 260 1.61 -4.39 24.86
C ALA A 260 1.37 -5.38 23.71
N GLN A 261 0.15 -5.86 23.54
CA GLN A 261 -0.18 -6.79 22.44
C GLN A 261 -0.39 -6.11 21.09
N LYS A 262 -0.42 -4.79 21.05
CA LYS A 262 -0.74 -4.03 19.83
C LYS A 262 0.48 -3.76 18.95
N SER A 263 1.70 -3.82 19.51
CA SER A 263 2.93 -3.47 18.82
C SER A 263 4.08 -4.42 19.16
N PHE A 264 4.94 -4.69 18.20
CA PHE A 264 6.13 -5.53 18.30
C PHE A 264 5.89 -7.02 18.61
N VAL A 265 4.65 -7.46 18.79
CA VAL A 265 4.33 -8.86 19.11
C VAL A 265 4.46 -9.73 17.88
N ILE A 266 5.13 -10.87 18.05
CA ILE A 266 5.34 -11.86 17.01
C ILE A 266 4.53 -13.13 17.26
N ASP A 267 4.17 -13.79 16.18
CA ASP A 267 3.53 -15.10 16.19
C ASP A 267 4.56 -16.18 15.89
N LEU A 268 4.78 -17.07 16.84
CA LEU A 268 5.69 -18.21 16.74
C LEU A 268 4.94 -19.52 16.41
N GLY A 269 3.64 -19.44 16.13
CA GLY A 269 2.83 -20.59 15.75
C GLY A 269 2.78 -21.66 16.85
N ASP A 270 3.20 -22.87 16.48
CA ASP A 270 3.18 -24.03 17.38
C ASP A 270 4.41 -24.14 18.30
N LEU A 271 5.45 -23.31 18.08
CA LEU A 271 6.62 -23.27 18.96
C LEU A 271 6.28 -22.66 20.31
N SER A 272 5.46 -21.61 20.35
CA SER A 272 5.00 -21.00 21.59
C SER A 272 3.68 -20.25 21.40
N ARG A 273 2.79 -20.36 22.38
CA ARG A 273 1.55 -19.58 22.47
C ARG A 273 1.69 -18.31 23.30
N ASP A 274 2.86 -18.11 23.92
CA ASP A 274 3.14 -16.92 24.72
C ASP A 274 3.31 -15.69 23.81
N ALA A 275 3.07 -14.50 24.36
CA ALA A 275 3.30 -13.24 23.66
C ALA A 275 4.78 -12.89 23.67
N TRP A 276 5.46 -13.28 22.63
CA TRP A 276 6.86 -12.91 22.39
C TRP A 276 6.89 -11.59 21.62
N THR A 277 7.92 -10.80 21.81
CA THR A 277 8.06 -9.48 21.19
C THR A 277 9.49 -9.22 20.76
N LEU A 278 9.61 -8.43 19.69
CA LEU A 278 10.87 -7.80 19.31
C LEU A 278 11.11 -6.55 20.18
N LEU A 279 12.34 -6.12 20.29
CA LEU A 279 12.67 -4.84 20.91
C LEU A 279 12.53 -3.71 19.88
N PRO A 280 12.12 -2.50 20.30
CA PRO A 280 12.28 -1.31 19.48
C PRO A 280 13.72 -1.12 19.05
N GLY A 281 13.97 -0.55 17.89
CA GLY A 281 15.28 -0.09 17.48
C GLY A 281 15.82 0.99 18.43
N GLN A 282 17.12 1.21 18.41
CA GLN A 282 17.70 2.33 19.16
C GLN A 282 17.20 3.66 18.57
N GLY A 283 16.72 4.56 19.41
CA GLY A 283 16.08 5.81 19.04
C GLY A 283 14.57 5.69 18.74
N ASP A 284 14.03 4.47 18.62
CA ASP A 284 12.59 4.28 18.45
C ASP A 284 11.84 4.53 19.75
N PHE A 285 10.69 5.20 19.64
CA PHE A 285 9.81 5.52 20.76
C PHE A 285 8.36 5.31 20.37
N LEU A 286 7.59 4.61 21.21
CA LEU A 286 6.15 4.43 21.04
C LEU A 286 5.45 4.81 22.34
N ALA A 287 4.41 5.63 22.25
CA ALA A 287 3.52 5.95 23.39
C ALA A 287 2.05 5.77 23.03
N GLU A 288 1.36 4.95 23.83
CA GLU A 288 -0.10 4.81 23.80
C GLU A 288 -0.68 5.59 24.95
N MET A 289 -1.36 6.69 24.67
CA MET A 289 -1.83 7.64 25.67
C MET A 289 -3.35 7.60 25.76
N ARG A 290 -3.90 7.20 26.93
CA ARG A 290 -5.34 7.20 27.19
C ARG A 290 -5.77 8.59 27.61
N THR A 291 -6.30 9.35 26.67
CA THR A 291 -6.66 10.75 26.89
C THR A 291 -8.14 10.90 27.20
N ARG A 292 -8.48 12.00 27.91
CA ARG A 292 -9.88 12.27 28.25
C ARG A 292 -10.70 12.83 27.09
N ARG A 293 -10.05 13.56 26.17
CA ARG A 293 -10.73 14.26 25.07
C ARG A 293 -10.75 13.47 23.78
N PHE A 294 -9.68 12.72 23.49
CA PHE A 294 -9.46 12.09 22.18
C PHE A 294 -9.39 10.56 22.26
N ASP A 295 -9.80 9.96 23.40
CA ASP A 295 -9.64 8.53 23.63
C ASP A 295 -8.16 8.12 23.62
N THR A 296 -7.79 7.01 23.00
CA THR A 296 -6.38 6.57 22.93
C THR A 296 -5.69 7.14 21.70
N LEU A 297 -4.61 7.88 21.94
CA LEU A 297 -3.70 8.38 20.92
C LEU A 297 -2.40 7.56 20.92
N THR A 298 -1.91 7.22 19.75
CA THR A 298 -0.61 6.58 19.57
C THR A 298 0.35 7.59 18.96
N TYR A 299 1.46 7.84 19.65
CA TYR A 299 2.60 8.53 19.07
C TYR A 299 3.71 7.52 18.81
N ALA A 300 4.32 7.58 17.64
CA ALA A 300 5.49 6.79 17.29
C ALA A 300 6.56 7.68 16.67
N HIS A 301 7.81 7.45 17.10
CA HIS A 301 9.02 7.89 16.42
C HIS A 301 9.78 6.62 16.02
N SER A 302 9.96 6.37 14.74
CA SER A 302 10.57 5.16 14.21
C SER A 302 11.62 5.49 13.15
N GLY A 303 12.88 5.30 13.50
CA GLY A 303 14.02 5.64 12.64
C GLY A 303 14.05 4.88 11.29
N ALA A 304 13.36 3.75 11.18
CA ALA A 304 13.28 2.96 9.95
C ALA A 304 12.32 3.56 8.89
N GLU A 305 11.36 4.38 9.32
CA GLU A 305 10.36 4.95 8.41
C GLU A 305 10.89 6.20 7.69
N ALA A 306 10.37 6.46 6.49
CA ALA A 306 10.72 7.67 5.74
C ALA A 306 10.18 8.93 6.43
N GLU A 307 8.99 8.85 6.97
CA GLU A 307 8.36 9.85 7.82
C GLU A 307 8.30 9.26 9.23
N ASP A 308 9.33 9.55 10.01
CA ASP A 308 9.64 8.88 11.27
C ASP A 308 8.76 9.31 12.44
N ILE A 309 7.95 10.37 12.30
CA ILE A 309 7.03 10.83 13.33
C ILE A 309 5.59 10.57 12.90
N THR A 310 4.84 9.90 13.77
CA THR A 310 3.41 9.62 13.56
C THR A 310 2.62 9.92 14.82
N LEU A 311 1.49 10.64 14.67
CA LEU A 311 0.44 10.72 15.68
C LEU A 311 -0.85 10.15 15.11
N PHE A 312 -1.42 9.14 15.76
CA PHE A 312 -2.55 8.35 15.29
C PHE A 312 -3.72 8.35 16.28
N ASP A 313 -4.94 8.55 15.77
CA ASP A 313 -6.19 8.39 16.52
C ASP A 313 -6.68 6.95 16.39
N ARG A 314 -6.56 6.17 17.46
CA ARG A 314 -6.96 4.76 17.46
C ARG A 314 -8.45 4.54 17.30
N LYS A 315 -9.27 5.42 17.86
CA LYS A 315 -10.73 5.28 17.78
C LYS A 315 -11.26 5.45 16.39
N ARG A 316 -10.70 6.40 15.65
CA ARG A 316 -11.11 6.71 14.28
C ARG A 316 -10.29 5.98 13.24
N HIS A 317 -9.21 5.29 13.63
CA HIS A 317 -8.25 4.66 12.73
C HIS A 317 -7.65 5.63 11.70
N HIS A 318 -7.29 6.85 12.13
CA HIS A 318 -6.74 7.90 11.26
C HIS A 318 -5.44 8.47 11.79
N ASN A 319 -4.53 8.76 10.86
CA ASN A 319 -3.34 9.53 11.18
C ASN A 319 -3.71 11.01 11.33
N ILE A 320 -3.31 11.60 12.44
CA ILE A 320 -3.43 13.04 12.72
C ILE A 320 -2.25 13.77 12.10
N ALA A 321 -1.04 13.23 12.26
CA ALA A 321 0.19 13.75 11.69
C ALA A 321 1.11 12.61 11.27
N ILE A 322 1.78 12.75 10.13
CA ILE A 322 2.87 11.89 9.67
C ILE A 322 3.88 12.80 8.97
N TYR A 323 5.11 12.81 9.41
CA TYR A 323 6.16 13.63 8.79
C TYR A 323 7.56 13.19 9.19
N ALA A 324 8.54 13.65 8.44
CA ALA A 324 9.94 13.43 8.76
C ALA A 324 10.42 14.44 9.81
N SER A 325 11.12 13.95 10.83
CA SER A 325 11.80 14.79 11.82
C SER A 325 12.81 15.75 11.18
N LYS A 326 13.21 16.78 11.90
CA LYS A 326 14.25 17.72 11.44
C LYS A 326 15.56 17.01 11.11
N GLY A 327 15.93 16.01 11.93
CA GLY A 327 17.12 15.19 11.70
C GLY A 327 17.03 14.39 10.40
N LYS A 328 15.88 13.78 10.15
CA LYS A 328 15.61 13.01 8.92
C LYS A 328 15.64 13.92 7.67
N LEU A 329 14.96 15.08 7.76
CA LEU A 329 14.96 16.07 6.66
C LEU A 329 16.36 16.63 6.36
N ALA A 330 17.17 16.86 7.39
CA ALA A 330 18.56 17.31 7.20
C ALA A 330 19.42 16.23 6.52
N GLN A 331 19.14 14.96 6.78
CA GLN A 331 19.88 13.83 6.21
C GLN A 331 19.52 13.55 4.75
N ARG A 332 18.23 13.54 4.37
CA ARG A 332 17.76 13.10 3.04
C ARG A 332 17.00 14.13 2.23
N GLY A 333 16.67 15.30 2.81
CA GLY A 333 15.78 16.28 2.19
C GLY A 333 14.30 15.94 2.33
N PRO A 334 13.40 16.80 1.77
CA PRO A 334 11.96 16.68 1.92
C PRO A 334 11.34 15.57 1.05
N PHE A 335 11.99 15.19 -0.04
CA PHE A 335 11.49 14.21 -0.98
C PHE A 335 12.16 12.86 -0.78
N TYR A 336 11.40 11.78 -0.95
CA TYR A 336 11.91 10.42 -0.86
C TYR A 336 11.28 9.50 -1.90
N ASN A 337 11.98 8.42 -2.20
CA ASN A 337 11.45 7.32 -2.99
C ASN A 337 11.24 6.12 -2.05
N GLU A 338 10.05 5.52 -2.09
CA GLU A 338 9.77 4.30 -1.32
C GLU A 338 10.73 3.15 -1.65
N ASP A 339 11.28 3.12 -2.88
CA ASP A 339 12.25 2.10 -3.28
C ASP A 339 13.55 2.15 -2.45
N ASP A 340 13.90 3.32 -1.91
CA ASP A 340 15.08 3.48 -1.04
C ASP A 340 14.87 2.89 0.36
N LEU A 341 13.64 2.52 0.71
CA LEU A 341 13.27 1.89 1.98
C LEU A 341 13.34 0.37 1.93
N VAL A 342 13.59 -0.22 0.77
CA VAL A 342 13.58 -1.66 0.56
C VAL A 342 14.91 -2.11 -0.05
N ASP A 343 15.49 -3.12 0.56
CA ASP A 343 16.82 -3.65 0.22
C ASP A 343 16.84 -4.55 -1.02
N TYR A 344 15.69 -4.78 -1.65
CA TYR A 344 15.55 -5.68 -2.80
C TYR A 344 14.56 -5.15 -3.82
N ASP A 345 14.61 -5.69 -5.03
CA ASP A 345 13.80 -5.43 -6.21
C ASP A 345 13.01 -6.68 -6.56
N MET A 346 11.71 -6.58 -6.70
CA MET A 346 10.87 -7.70 -7.13
C MET A 346 10.85 -7.77 -8.64
N LEU A 347 11.36 -8.87 -9.20
CA LEU A 347 11.45 -9.05 -10.65
C LEU A 347 10.23 -9.76 -11.23
N ASP A 348 9.83 -10.88 -10.58
CA ASP A 348 8.79 -11.76 -11.12
C ASP A 348 8.05 -12.50 -10.01
N TYR A 349 6.77 -12.77 -10.25
CA TYR A 349 5.91 -13.61 -9.44
C TYR A 349 5.30 -14.76 -10.24
N ASP A 350 5.28 -15.97 -9.67
CA ASP A 350 4.44 -17.07 -10.13
C ASP A 350 3.51 -17.47 -8.97
N ILE A 351 2.24 -17.08 -9.10
CA ILE A 351 1.24 -17.19 -8.03
C ILE A 351 0.19 -18.23 -8.43
N ASP A 352 -0.04 -19.21 -7.56
CA ASP A 352 -1.12 -20.20 -7.68
C ASP A 352 -2.03 -20.07 -6.47
N VAL A 353 -3.29 -19.74 -6.70
CA VAL A 353 -4.30 -19.51 -5.65
C VAL A 353 -5.55 -20.33 -5.92
N ALA A 354 -5.98 -21.04 -4.89
CA ALA A 354 -7.31 -21.63 -4.82
C ALA A 354 -8.20 -20.77 -3.89
N ALA A 355 -9.21 -20.14 -4.48
CA ALA A 355 -10.12 -19.28 -3.75
C ALA A 355 -11.51 -19.91 -3.62
N THR A 356 -12.11 -19.77 -2.42
CA THR A 356 -13.48 -20.22 -2.12
C THR A 356 -14.24 -19.03 -1.54
N PRO A 357 -14.89 -18.20 -2.40
CA PRO A 357 -15.44 -16.91 -1.99
C PRO A 357 -16.51 -16.99 -0.89
N ASP A 358 -17.38 -17.99 -0.91
CA ASP A 358 -18.43 -18.17 0.13
C ASP A 358 -17.86 -18.38 1.55
N ARG A 359 -16.65 -18.89 1.65
CA ARG A 359 -15.92 -19.08 2.90
C ARG A 359 -14.89 -18.00 3.13
N GLN A 360 -14.69 -17.11 2.17
CA GLN A 360 -13.60 -16.13 2.15
C GLN A 360 -12.22 -16.79 2.34
N TRP A 361 -12.06 -18.02 1.80
CA TRP A 361 -10.86 -18.81 2.01
C TRP A 361 -9.93 -18.70 0.81
N ILE A 362 -8.66 -18.45 1.11
CA ILE A 362 -7.54 -18.42 0.17
C ILE A 362 -6.54 -19.51 0.57
N ASP A 363 -6.13 -20.31 -0.40
CA ASP A 363 -5.00 -21.23 -0.30
C ASP A 363 -4.04 -20.87 -1.44
N GLY A 364 -2.86 -20.38 -1.09
CA GLY A 364 -1.96 -19.75 -2.02
C GLY A 364 -0.53 -20.31 -1.95
N ARG A 365 0.10 -20.35 -3.10
CA ARG A 365 1.51 -20.60 -3.29
C ARG A 365 2.07 -19.51 -4.20
N ALA A 366 3.01 -18.73 -3.69
CA ALA A 366 3.68 -17.69 -4.45
C ALA A 366 5.18 -17.99 -4.55
N ARG A 367 5.68 -18.07 -5.76
CA ARG A 367 7.11 -18.06 -6.04
C ARG A 367 7.51 -16.64 -6.38
N LEU A 368 8.47 -16.11 -5.65
CA LEU A 368 8.98 -14.76 -5.74
C LEU A 368 10.41 -14.82 -6.25
N HIS A 369 10.72 -14.04 -7.28
CA HIS A 369 12.06 -13.85 -7.77
C HIS A 369 12.46 -12.40 -7.55
N LEU A 370 13.52 -12.18 -6.79
CA LEU A 370 13.98 -10.86 -6.36
C LEU A 370 15.48 -10.67 -6.55
N LYS A 371 15.90 -9.43 -6.66
CA LYS A 371 17.27 -8.99 -6.78
C LYS A 371 17.65 -8.07 -5.63
N VAL A 372 18.81 -8.26 -5.02
CA VAL A 372 19.32 -7.46 -3.90
C VAL A 372 19.77 -6.09 -4.39
N ARG A 373 19.27 -5.01 -3.78
CA ARG A 373 19.67 -3.61 -4.05
C ARG A 373 20.71 -3.10 -3.05
N SER A 374 20.59 -3.48 -1.77
CA SER A 374 21.52 -3.06 -0.72
C SER A 374 22.88 -3.73 -0.83
N PHE A 375 23.88 -3.21 -0.12
CA PHE A 375 25.21 -3.86 -0.07
C PHE A 375 25.16 -5.23 0.57
N VAL A 376 24.29 -5.41 1.58
CA VAL A 376 24.13 -6.64 2.34
C VAL A 376 22.66 -6.81 2.73
N LEU A 377 22.09 -7.95 2.38
CA LEU A 377 20.73 -8.33 2.73
C LEU A 377 20.75 -9.58 3.60
N GLY A 378 20.39 -9.47 4.87
CA GLY A 378 20.25 -10.60 5.80
C GLY A 378 18.82 -10.93 6.16
N THR A 379 17.89 -9.99 5.93
CA THR A 379 16.49 -10.12 6.32
C THR A 379 15.58 -9.57 5.23
N LEU A 380 14.55 -10.33 4.89
CA LEU A 380 13.50 -9.91 3.97
C LEU A 380 12.22 -9.59 4.74
N THR A 381 11.54 -8.54 4.33
CA THR A 381 10.25 -8.15 4.88
C THR A 381 9.20 -8.12 3.77
N PHE A 382 8.12 -8.89 3.94
CA PHE A 382 6.99 -8.95 3.03
C PHE A 382 5.72 -8.50 3.70
N ARG A 383 4.76 -8.00 2.92
CA ARG A 383 3.38 -7.77 3.34
C ARG A 383 2.52 -8.99 2.96
N LEU A 384 1.84 -9.55 3.93
CA LEU A 384 0.89 -10.66 3.76
C LEU A 384 -0.17 -10.50 4.85
N ALA A 385 -1.43 -10.61 4.51
CA ALA A 385 -2.53 -10.42 5.47
C ALA A 385 -2.38 -11.31 6.72
N ASP A 386 -2.61 -10.75 7.91
CA ASP A 386 -2.44 -11.46 9.18
C ASP A 386 -3.26 -12.77 9.29
N PRO A 387 -4.50 -12.85 8.75
CA PRO A 387 -5.26 -14.10 8.78
C PRO A 387 -4.70 -15.22 7.88
N LEU A 388 -3.77 -14.91 6.98
CA LEU A 388 -3.12 -15.91 6.12
C LEU A 388 -1.94 -16.54 6.86
N VAL A 389 -2.11 -17.78 7.28
CA VAL A 389 -1.08 -18.54 7.98
C VAL A 389 -0.03 -19.03 6.99
N VAL A 390 1.22 -18.70 7.23
CA VAL A 390 2.35 -19.18 6.43
C VAL A 390 2.64 -20.63 6.80
N GLN A 391 2.56 -21.54 5.84
CA GLN A 391 2.79 -22.97 6.02
C GLN A 391 4.24 -23.35 5.76
N SER A 392 4.85 -22.73 4.73
CA SER A 392 6.26 -22.95 4.41
C SER A 392 6.87 -21.78 3.66
N ILE A 393 8.17 -21.60 3.86
CA ILE A 393 9.01 -20.70 3.08
C ILE A 393 10.21 -21.54 2.62
N VAL A 394 10.37 -21.66 1.31
CA VAL A 394 11.44 -22.49 0.74
C VAL A 394 12.24 -21.62 -0.24
N SER A 395 13.53 -21.52 0.01
CA SER A 395 14.47 -20.92 -0.93
C SER A 395 15.05 -21.98 -1.85
N TYR A 396 15.26 -21.64 -3.10
CA TYR A 396 16.00 -22.51 -4.01
C TYR A 396 17.45 -22.69 -3.56
N GLN A 397 18.06 -21.64 -3.00
CA GLN A 397 19.46 -21.61 -2.57
C GLN A 397 19.69 -22.28 -1.19
N TYR A 398 18.76 -22.07 -0.25
CA TYR A 398 18.96 -22.41 1.16
C TYR A 398 18.03 -23.51 1.69
N GLY A 399 17.08 -23.98 0.86
CA GLY A 399 16.03 -24.88 1.35
C GLY A 399 14.98 -24.15 2.19
N ARG A 400 14.45 -24.82 3.20
CA ARG A 400 13.42 -24.28 4.08
C ARG A 400 13.97 -23.18 4.98
N LEU A 401 13.24 -22.06 5.07
CA LEU A 401 13.55 -20.92 5.90
C LEU A 401 12.47 -20.74 6.97
N PHE A 402 12.88 -20.12 8.07
CA PHE A 402 11.97 -19.70 9.14
C PHE A 402 11.46 -18.29 8.86
N GLY A 403 10.14 -18.11 9.04
CA GLY A 403 9.49 -16.80 8.91
C GLY A 403 8.78 -16.40 10.18
N ILE A 404 8.89 -15.14 10.55
CA ILE A 404 8.26 -14.53 11.71
C ILE A 404 7.10 -13.67 11.25
N ARG A 405 5.90 -13.88 11.80
CA ARG A 405 4.76 -12.99 11.61
C ARG A 405 4.74 -11.92 12.68
N VAL A 406 4.75 -10.64 12.28
CA VAL A 406 4.52 -9.55 13.23
C VAL A 406 3.01 -9.27 13.28
N LYS A 407 2.41 -9.46 14.44
CA LYS A 407 0.95 -9.38 14.62
C LYS A 407 0.44 -7.95 14.39
N ASN A 408 -0.75 -7.83 13.82
CA ASN A 408 -1.46 -6.58 13.54
C ASN A 408 -0.74 -5.63 12.57
N GLN A 409 0.23 -6.13 11.80
CA GLN A 409 1.00 -5.33 10.84
C GLN A 409 1.00 -5.90 9.42
N ASN A 410 0.36 -7.05 9.20
CA ASN A 410 0.41 -7.76 7.92
C ASN A 410 1.85 -8.01 7.44
N THR A 411 2.78 -8.22 8.37
CA THR A 411 4.21 -8.31 8.08
C THR A 411 4.74 -9.72 8.30
N LEU A 412 5.47 -10.22 7.31
CA LEU A 412 6.24 -11.47 7.36
C LEU A 412 7.72 -11.11 7.23
N VAL A 413 8.51 -11.49 8.22
CA VAL A 413 9.97 -11.31 8.25
C VAL A 413 10.64 -12.65 8.02
N VAL A 414 11.58 -12.72 7.09
CA VAL A 414 12.34 -13.94 6.75
C VAL A 414 13.82 -13.65 6.89
N ASN A 415 14.47 -14.35 7.79
CA ASN A 415 15.92 -14.27 7.96
C ASN A 415 16.64 -15.23 7.01
N LEU A 416 17.66 -14.72 6.33
CA LEU A 416 18.51 -15.52 5.46
C LEU A 416 19.64 -16.20 6.27
N PRO A 417 20.02 -17.43 5.90
CA PRO A 417 21.10 -18.16 6.56
C PRO A 417 22.46 -17.47 6.44
N ALA A 418 22.67 -16.83 5.32
CA ALA A 418 23.86 -16.02 5.04
C ALA A 418 23.43 -14.72 4.35
N PRO A 419 24.07 -13.61 4.65
CA PRO A 419 23.78 -12.35 4.00
C PRO A 419 24.13 -12.42 2.50
N LEU A 420 23.24 -11.85 1.68
CA LEU A 420 23.43 -11.72 0.23
C LEU A 420 23.99 -10.34 -0.10
N GLY A 421 24.94 -10.31 -1.02
CA GLY A 421 25.48 -9.04 -1.53
C GLY A 421 24.62 -8.43 -2.62
N ARG A 422 24.89 -7.17 -2.94
CA ARG A 422 24.25 -6.43 -4.03
C ARG A 422 24.27 -7.22 -5.33
N ASP A 423 23.22 -7.09 -6.12
CA ASP A 423 23.00 -7.74 -7.41
C ASP A 423 22.81 -9.26 -7.34
N SER A 424 22.85 -9.87 -6.16
CA SER A 424 22.48 -11.28 -6.00
C SER A 424 20.98 -11.47 -6.25
N GLU A 425 20.62 -12.58 -6.85
CA GLU A 425 19.22 -12.97 -7.06
C GLU A 425 18.83 -14.07 -6.09
N LEU A 426 17.59 -14.04 -5.63
CA LEU A 426 17.01 -14.99 -4.72
C LEU A 426 15.64 -15.43 -5.20
N THR A 427 15.37 -16.74 -5.15
CA THR A 427 14.04 -17.27 -5.41
C THR A 427 13.49 -17.91 -4.15
N LEU A 428 12.30 -17.44 -3.74
CA LEU A 428 11.54 -17.98 -2.62
C LEU A 428 10.21 -18.52 -3.08
N THR A 429 9.76 -19.59 -2.46
CA THR A 429 8.38 -20.09 -2.57
C THR A 429 7.74 -20.04 -1.20
N ILE A 430 6.64 -19.30 -1.08
CA ILE A 430 5.88 -19.12 0.14
C ILE A 430 4.51 -19.76 -0.05
N THR A 431 4.14 -20.72 0.83
CA THR A 431 2.80 -21.31 0.88
C THR A 431 2.05 -20.79 2.08
N TYR A 432 0.80 -20.45 1.87
CA TYR A 432 -0.02 -19.82 2.89
C TYR A 432 -1.49 -20.15 2.68
N ALA A 433 -2.27 -20.16 3.75
CA ALA A 433 -3.71 -20.33 3.66
C ALA A 433 -4.42 -19.65 4.82
N GLY A 434 -5.66 -19.24 4.60
CA GLY A 434 -6.48 -18.67 5.65
C GLY A 434 -7.75 -18.02 5.15
N ARG A 435 -8.52 -17.49 6.08
CA ARG A 435 -9.70 -16.70 5.79
C ARG A 435 -9.30 -15.25 5.54
N LEU A 436 -9.57 -14.77 4.33
CA LEU A 436 -9.29 -13.39 3.94
C LEU A 436 -10.57 -12.72 3.46
N GLU A 437 -10.92 -11.63 4.10
CA GLU A 437 -12.04 -10.79 3.67
C GLU A 437 -11.70 -10.05 2.38
N PRO A 438 -12.66 -9.95 1.43
CA PRO A 438 -12.46 -9.16 0.23
C PRO A 438 -12.26 -7.69 0.58
N GLN A 439 -11.52 -7.00 -0.26
CA GLN A 439 -11.30 -5.57 -0.11
C GLN A 439 -12.62 -4.84 -0.32
N THR A 440 -13.00 -4.03 0.65
CA THR A 440 -14.12 -3.11 0.45
C THR A 440 -13.70 -2.01 -0.54
N PRO A 441 -14.61 -1.54 -1.41
CA PRO A 441 -14.35 -0.37 -2.23
C PRO A 441 -13.83 0.79 -1.39
N GLU A 442 -12.92 1.56 -1.93
CA GLU A 442 -12.31 2.67 -1.19
C GLU A 442 -13.39 3.64 -0.72
N ARG A 443 -13.30 4.07 0.54
CA ARG A 443 -14.26 5.04 1.11
C ARG A 443 -14.26 6.37 0.37
N GLU A 444 -13.23 6.63 -0.39
CA GLU A 444 -13.08 7.81 -1.24
C GLU A 444 -14.15 7.88 -2.33
N THR A 445 -14.59 6.74 -2.81
CA THR A 445 -15.79 6.64 -3.69
C THR A 445 -17.11 6.69 -2.92
N LEU A 446 -17.10 6.37 -1.63
CA LEU A 446 -18.29 6.30 -0.78
C LEU A 446 -18.70 7.62 -0.13
N ALA A 447 -17.81 8.60 -0.05
CA ALA A 447 -18.04 9.84 0.70
C ALA A 447 -19.00 10.83 0.01
N LEU A 448 -19.54 10.45 -1.09
CA LEU A 448 -20.60 11.23 -1.75
C LEU A 448 -21.97 11.06 -1.10
N LEU A 449 -22.06 10.19 -0.12
CA LEU A 449 -23.26 9.95 0.66
C LEU A 449 -23.23 10.82 1.93
N GLU A 450 -23.43 12.14 1.79
CA GLU A 450 -23.98 12.88 2.92
C GLU A 450 -25.41 12.38 3.11
N PRO A 451 -25.78 11.88 4.30
CA PRO A 451 -27.18 11.61 4.59
C PRO A 451 -27.90 12.95 4.51
N GLY A 452 -28.71 13.13 3.48
CA GLY A 452 -29.63 14.26 3.43
C GLY A 452 -30.50 14.25 4.69
N PRO A 453 -31.01 15.41 5.13
CA PRO A 453 -31.86 15.52 6.33
C PRO A 453 -33.20 14.77 6.24
N GLN A 454 -33.45 14.04 5.17
CA GLN A 454 -34.62 13.18 5.02
C GLN A 454 -34.26 11.77 5.46
N GLY A 455 -34.68 11.45 6.68
CA GLY A 455 -34.57 10.13 7.25
C GLY A 455 -35.10 9.05 6.28
N ARG A 456 -34.47 7.88 6.32
CA ARG A 456 -34.99 6.65 5.76
C ARG A 456 -36.41 6.51 6.20
N THR A 457 -37.35 6.58 5.25
CA THR A 457 -38.69 6.09 5.48
C THR A 457 -38.64 4.58 5.34
N ASP A 458 -39.14 3.86 6.33
CA ASP A 458 -39.18 2.40 6.42
C ASP A 458 -40.07 1.71 5.35
N ASP A 459 -40.58 2.45 4.40
CA ASP A 459 -41.49 1.99 3.35
C ASP A 459 -40.84 1.83 1.97
N GLN A 460 -39.55 1.61 1.87
CA GLN A 460 -38.95 1.31 0.57
C GLN A 460 -39.16 -0.17 0.21
N PRO A 461 -39.59 -0.47 -1.04
CA PRO A 461 -39.77 -1.86 -1.49
C PRO A 461 -38.43 -2.62 -1.37
N THR A 462 -38.52 -3.89 -1.03
CA THR A 462 -37.42 -4.82 -0.90
C THR A 462 -36.49 -4.71 -2.12
N MET A 463 -35.37 -4.09 -1.97
CA MET A 463 -34.38 -3.94 -3.04
C MET A 463 -33.84 -5.31 -3.39
N MET A 464 -33.73 -5.62 -4.67
CA MET A 464 -33.05 -6.81 -5.14
C MET A 464 -31.61 -6.75 -4.68
N ALA A 465 -31.11 -7.78 -4.00
CA ALA A 465 -29.70 -7.83 -3.58
C ALA A 465 -28.79 -7.78 -4.81
N ALA A 466 -27.69 -7.04 -4.69
CA ALA A 466 -26.64 -7.02 -5.70
C ALA A 466 -26.00 -8.41 -5.84
N GLU A 467 -25.53 -8.72 -7.03
CA GLU A 467 -24.75 -9.94 -7.27
C GLU A 467 -23.46 -9.89 -6.43
N PRO A 468 -23.15 -10.92 -5.63
CA PRO A 468 -21.94 -10.92 -4.80
C PRO A 468 -20.68 -10.79 -5.65
N SER A 469 -19.80 -9.89 -5.26
CA SER A 469 -18.48 -9.71 -5.86
C SER A 469 -17.38 -9.65 -4.78
N PHE A 470 -16.24 -10.24 -5.06
CA PHE A 470 -15.14 -10.41 -4.12
C PHE A 470 -13.84 -9.90 -4.75
N LEU A 471 -13.46 -8.69 -4.39
CA LEU A 471 -12.22 -8.05 -4.87
C LEU A 471 -11.07 -8.33 -3.91
N TYR A 472 -9.92 -8.73 -4.46
CA TYR A 472 -8.65 -8.84 -3.76
C TYR A 472 -7.61 -8.02 -4.53
N SER A 473 -7.04 -7.02 -3.89
CA SER A 473 -6.10 -6.10 -4.50
C SER A 473 -4.94 -5.78 -3.55
N SER A 474 -4.16 -4.74 -3.82
CA SER A 474 -2.95 -4.39 -3.06
C SER A 474 -3.18 -4.28 -1.55
N ARG A 475 -4.30 -3.70 -1.11
CA ARG A 475 -4.61 -3.49 0.31
C ARG A 475 -5.12 -4.74 1.03
N SER A 476 -5.52 -5.78 0.31
CA SER A 476 -5.91 -7.05 0.93
C SER A 476 -4.71 -7.93 1.30
N PHE A 477 -3.50 -7.62 0.81
CA PHE A 477 -2.28 -8.39 1.04
C PHE A 477 -2.48 -9.90 0.84
N TRP A 478 -3.18 -10.27 -0.25
CA TRP A 478 -3.61 -11.63 -0.54
C TRP A 478 -2.48 -12.56 -1.01
N TYR A 479 -1.35 -11.99 -1.36
CA TYR A 479 -0.10 -12.68 -1.69
C TYR A 479 1.07 -11.99 -0.99
N PRO A 480 2.24 -12.63 -0.84
CA PRO A 480 3.41 -11.98 -0.27
C PRO A 480 3.90 -10.85 -1.18
N GLN A 481 3.62 -9.62 -0.79
CA GLN A 481 4.01 -8.41 -1.52
C GLN A 481 5.32 -7.87 -0.95
N ALA A 482 6.07 -7.12 -1.75
CA ALA A 482 7.16 -6.30 -1.23
C ALA A 482 6.63 -5.30 -0.17
N ALA A 483 7.49 -4.84 0.71
CA ALA A 483 7.13 -3.89 1.77
C ALA A 483 6.55 -2.58 1.21
N VAL A 484 7.00 -2.19 0.01
CA VAL A 484 6.46 -1.09 -0.79
C VAL A 484 5.97 -1.61 -2.13
N SER A 485 5.13 -0.85 -2.84
CA SER A 485 4.72 -1.22 -4.19
C SER A 485 5.95 -1.28 -5.11
N ASP A 486 6.07 -2.32 -5.93
CA ASP A 486 7.22 -2.50 -6.81
C ASP A 486 6.78 -3.08 -8.15
N TYR A 487 7.45 -2.69 -9.24
CA TYR A 487 7.10 -3.16 -10.57
C TYR A 487 7.67 -4.57 -10.81
N ALA A 488 6.77 -5.54 -11.00
CA ALA A 488 7.15 -6.91 -11.30
C ALA A 488 6.26 -7.51 -12.39
N THR A 489 6.79 -8.46 -13.14
CA THR A 489 5.99 -9.32 -14.01
C THR A 489 5.33 -10.43 -13.20
N ALA A 490 4.29 -11.06 -13.77
CA ALA A 490 3.65 -12.17 -13.06
C ALA A 490 2.97 -13.18 -14.00
N ARG A 491 2.91 -14.41 -13.52
CA ARG A 491 1.99 -15.43 -13.98
C ARG A 491 1.08 -15.83 -12.80
N ILE A 492 -0.22 -15.65 -12.97
CA ILE A 492 -1.21 -15.81 -11.88
C ILE A 492 -2.21 -16.89 -12.28
N ARG A 493 -2.19 -18.01 -11.56
CA ARG A 493 -3.15 -19.10 -11.70
C ARG A 493 -4.18 -19.00 -10.59
N ILE A 494 -5.46 -18.86 -10.95
CA ILE A 494 -6.57 -18.74 -9.99
C ILE A 494 -7.55 -19.88 -10.22
N SER A 495 -7.83 -20.61 -9.16
CA SER A 495 -8.76 -21.74 -9.14
C SER A 495 -9.97 -21.37 -8.30
N VAL A 496 -11.16 -21.39 -8.90
CA VAL A 496 -12.43 -20.99 -8.26
C VAL A 496 -13.50 -22.09 -8.40
N PRO A 497 -14.56 -22.08 -7.58
CA PRO A 497 -15.69 -22.98 -7.78
C PRO A 497 -16.33 -22.80 -9.17
N PRO A 498 -16.96 -23.83 -9.77
CA PRO A 498 -17.48 -23.76 -11.14
C PRO A 498 -18.53 -22.68 -11.40
N ALA A 499 -19.29 -22.29 -10.36
CA ALA A 499 -20.34 -21.27 -10.44
C ALA A 499 -19.79 -19.84 -10.40
N VAL A 500 -18.49 -19.65 -10.23
CA VAL A 500 -17.83 -18.36 -10.07
C VAL A 500 -16.89 -18.13 -11.23
N ASP A 501 -16.81 -16.89 -11.68
CA ASP A 501 -15.87 -16.42 -12.70
C ASP A 501 -14.86 -15.49 -12.07
N CYS A 502 -13.70 -15.31 -12.76
CA CYS A 502 -12.60 -14.51 -12.28
C CYS A 502 -12.05 -13.61 -13.39
N VAL A 503 -11.78 -12.36 -13.04
CA VAL A 503 -10.97 -11.41 -13.82
C VAL A 503 -9.77 -11.01 -12.96
N ALA A 504 -8.58 -10.95 -13.53
CA ALA A 504 -7.36 -10.63 -12.82
C ALA A 504 -6.38 -9.78 -13.64
N SER A 505 -5.37 -9.26 -12.96
CA SER A 505 -4.24 -8.57 -13.58
C SER A 505 -3.49 -9.49 -14.54
N GLY A 506 -3.29 -9.04 -15.77
CA GLY A 506 -2.65 -9.81 -16.83
C GLY A 506 -3.61 -10.20 -17.97
N GLU A 507 -3.05 -10.69 -19.04
CA GLU A 507 -3.78 -11.25 -20.17
C GLU A 507 -4.17 -12.70 -19.90
N LEU A 508 -5.43 -13.06 -20.13
CA LEU A 508 -5.91 -14.44 -19.99
C LEU A 508 -5.25 -15.34 -21.05
N GLU A 509 -4.53 -16.37 -20.61
CA GLU A 509 -3.85 -17.30 -21.51
C GLU A 509 -4.85 -18.10 -22.36
N ALA A 510 -4.46 -18.39 -23.61
CA ALA A 510 -5.27 -19.19 -24.51
C ALA A 510 -5.58 -20.59 -23.93
N GLY A 511 -6.81 -21.02 -24.05
CA GLY A 511 -7.27 -22.31 -23.50
C GLY A 511 -7.84 -22.20 -22.08
N PHE A 512 -7.82 -21.02 -21.47
CA PHE A 512 -8.46 -20.75 -20.19
C PHE A 512 -9.71 -19.87 -20.36
N PRO A 513 -10.71 -19.96 -19.45
CA PRO A 513 -10.74 -20.85 -18.29
C PRO A 513 -10.90 -22.35 -18.65
N ALA A 514 -10.22 -23.21 -17.92
CA ALA A 514 -10.31 -24.64 -18.06
C ALA A 514 -11.04 -25.29 -16.86
N MET A 515 -11.86 -26.33 -17.12
CA MET A 515 -12.55 -27.07 -16.06
C MET A 515 -11.68 -28.23 -15.57
N LEU A 516 -11.38 -28.23 -14.29
CA LEU A 516 -10.80 -29.38 -13.58
C LEU A 516 -11.94 -30.19 -12.95
N THR A 517 -12.15 -31.39 -13.45
CA THR A 517 -13.18 -32.30 -12.96
C THR A 517 -12.58 -33.28 -11.96
N ALA A 518 -13.09 -33.30 -10.74
CA ALA A 518 -12.70 -34.25 -9.70
C ALA A 518 -13.69 -35.41 -9.61
N LYS A 519 -13.31 -36.50 -8.91
CA LYS A 519 -14.22 -37.62 -8.63
C LYS A 519 -15.44 -37.16 -7.82
N ASP A 520 -15.24 -36.24 -6.90
CA ASP A 520 -16.30 -35.56 -6.16
C ASP A 520 -16.65 -34.25 -6.87
N PRO A 521 -17.87 -34.04 -7.36
CA PRO A 521 -18.30 -32.84 -8.05
C PRO A 521 -18.13 -31.56 -7.22
N SER A 522 -18.15 -31.65 -5.88
CA SER A 522 -17.93 -30.48 -4.99
C SER A 522 -16.49 -29.94 -5.06
N GLN A 523 -15.57 -30.77 -5.54
CA GLN A 523 -14.15 -30.42 -5.74
C GLN A 523 -13.84 -29.96 -7.15
N ASN A 524 -14.84 -29.88 -8.04
CA ASN A 524 -14.63 -29.32 -9.36
C ASN A 524 -14.15 -27.87 -9.24
N ARG A 525 -13.26 -27.46 -10.12
CA ARG A 525 -12.72 -26.11 -10.17
C ARG A 525 -12.67 -25.57 -11.60
N LYS A 526 -12.92 -24.30 -11.72
CA LYS A 526 -12.65 -23.53 -12.92
C LYS A 526 -11.30 -22.83 -12.73
N ILE A 527 -10.39 -23.01 -13.65
CA ILE A 527 -9.01 -22.54 -13.56
C ILE A 527 -8.82 -21.44 -14.59
N TYR A 528 -8.31 -20.32 -14.13
CA TYR A 528 -7.87 -19.18 -14.92
C TYR A 528 -6.36 -19.05 -14.81
N VAL A 529 -5.71 -18.66 -15.90
CA VAL A 529 -4.29 -18.32 -15.91
C VAL A 529 -4.12 -17.00 -16.63
N PHE A 530 -3.56 -16.04 -15.91
CA PHE A 530 -3.28 -14.70 -16.42
C PHE A 530 -1.78 -14.45 -16.44
N THR A 531 -1.28 -13.80 -17.51
CA THR A 531 0.12 -13.42 -17.65
C THR A 531 0.25 -11.92 -17.76
N ALA A 532 0.88 -11.30 -16.78
CA ALA A 532 1.28 -9.90 -16.78
C ALA A 532 2.69 -9.80 -17.36
N ALA A 533 2.79 -9.74 -18.69
CA ALA A 533 4.06 -9.63 -19.41
C ALA A 533 4.71 -8.25 -19.24
N GLN A 534 3.92 -7.21 -19.04
CA GLN A 534 4.40 -5.89 -18.63
C GLN A 534 4.36 -5.79 -17.11
N PRO A 535 5.37 -5.16 -16.49
CA PRO A 535 5.44 -5.09 -15.03
C PRO A 535 4.29 -4.27 -14.46
N LEU A 536 3.77 -4.72 -13.32
CA LEU A 536 2.70 -4.09 -12.56
C LEU A 536 3.18 -3.75 -11.15
N ARG A 537 2.65 -2.69 -10.60
CA ARG A 537 2.96 -2.25 -9.23
C ARG A 537 2.37 -3.18 -8.17
N TYR A 538 1.26 -3.82 -8.49
CA TYR A 538 0.57 -4.80 -7.67
C TYR A 538 -0.37 -5.63 -8.52
N PHE A 539 -0.79 -6.78 -8.01
CA PHE A 539 -1.73 -7.67 -8.66
C PHE A 539 -3.07 -7.67 -7.93
N ALA A 540 -4.13 -7.78 -8.73
CA ALA A 540 -5.49 -7.85 -8.23
C ALA A 540 -6.29 -8.90 -8.98
N PHE A 541 -7.35 -9.40 -8.35
CA PHE A 541 -8.38 -10.19 -9.00
C PHE A 541 -9.74 -9.94 -8.38
N ILE A 542 -10.76 -10.13 -9.17
CA ILE A 542 -12.15 -10.06 -8.73
C ILE A 542 -12.89 -11.33 -9.12
N MET A 543 -13.68 -11.85 -8.21
CA MET A 543 -14.54 -13.00 -8.43
C MET A 543 -16.01 -12.58 -8.30
N SER A 544 -16.84 -13.04 -9.22
CA SER A 544 -18.29 -12.87 -9.21
C SER A 544 -18.92 -13.86 -10.19
N ARG A 545 -20.22 -13.82 -10.38
CA ARG A 545 -20.84 -14.40 -11.57
C ARG A 545 -20.73 -13.43 -12.71
N PHE A 546 -20.00 -13.79 -13.73
CA PHE A 546 -19.86 -12.99 -14.93
C PHE A 546 -20.45 -13.71 -16.16
N SER A 547 -20.95 -12.91 -17.06
CA SER A 547 -21.28 -13.30 -18.43
C SER A 547 -20.48 -12.38 -19.35
N ARG A 548 -19.83 -12.96 -20.34
CA ARG A 548 -19.11 -12.17 -21.32
C ARG A 548 -20.07 -11.35 -22.15
N ALA A 549 -20.02 -10.03 -21.99
CA ALA A 549 -20.85 -9.11 -22.76
C ALA A 549 -20.26 -8.87 -24.15
N GLU A 550 -18.94 -8.60 -24.23
CA GLU A 550 -18.32 -8.25 -25.51
C GLU A 550 -16.82 -8.63 -25.53
N THR A 551 -16.30 -8.88 -26.71
CA THR A 551 -14.87 -8.94 -27.00
C THR A 551 -14.58 -8.24 -28.31
N ALA A 552 -13.53 -7.42 -28.34
CA ALA A 552 -13.12 -6.69 -29.54
C ALA A 552 -11.60 -6.55 -29.56
N THR A 553 -11.02 -6.56 -30.76
CA THR A 553 -9.63 -6.16 -30.95
C THR A 553 -9.61 -4.78 -31.57
N ILE A 554 -9.06 -3.82 -30.85
CA ILE A 554 -8.98 -2.42 -31.24
C ILE A 554 -7.63 -2.21 -31.89
N GLY A 555 -7.60 -1.98 -33.22
CA GLY A 555 -6.38 -1.64 -33.92
C GLY A 555 -5.98 -0.18 -33.72
N PHE A 556 -4.75 0.07 -33.34
CA PHE A 556 -4.18 1.42 -33.29
C PHE A 556 -3.63 1.75 -34.68
N GLY A 557 -4.14 2.79 -35.32
CA GLY A 557 -3.78 3.18 -36.67
C GLY A 557 -2.43 3.88 -36.77
N GLU A 558 -1.78 3.83 -37.92
CA GLU A 558 -0.59 4.63 -38.20
C GLU A 558 -0.85 6.14 -38.30
N SER A 559 -2.08 6.58 -38.16
CA SER A 559 -2.53 7.93 -38.34
C SER A 559 -2.85 8.66 -37.07
N GLY A 560 -1.89 9.32 -36.47
CA GLY A 560 -2.12 10.44 -35.61
C GLY A 560 -2.79 11.62 -36.35
N ALA A 561 -4.03 11.48 -36.79
CA ALA A 561 -4.84 12.55 -37.37
C ALA A 561 -5.90 12.95 -36.35
N GLY A 562 -5.54 13.78 -35.41
CA GLY A 562 -6.49 14.38 -34.49
C GLY A 562 -5.86 15.46 -33.65
N ILE A 563 -6.32 16.71 -33.85
CA ILE A 563 -5.93 17.93 -33.18
C ILE A 563 -4.51 18.39 -33.54
N ASN A 564 -4.34 19.16 -34.60
CA ASN A 564 -3.26 20.06 -34.96
C ASN A 564 -1.89 19.92 -34.28
N SER A 565 -1.44 18.72 -34.06
CA SER A 565 -0.09 18.42 -33.62
C SER A 565 0.63 17.70 -34.77
N GLY A 566 1.78 18.18 -35.16
CA GLY A 566 2.58 17.62 -36.24
C GLY A 566 2.74 16.10 -36.15
N PRO A 567 3.30 15.43 -37.16
CA PRO A 567 3.28 13.97 -37.27
C PRO A 567 3.76 13.34 -35.96
N ALA A 568 2.89 12.52 -35.38
CA ALA A 568 3.24 11.74 -34.20
C ALA A 568 4.43 10.87 -34.60
N VAL A 569 5.61 11.15 -34.06
CA VAL A 569 6.76 10.25 -34.19
C VAL A 569 6.40 9.02 -33.40
N PRO A 570 6.26 7.84 -34.02
CA PRO A 570 5.99 6.61 -33.29
C PRO A 570 7.04 6.46 -32.19
N LEU A 571 6.62 6.18 -30.97
CA LEU A 571 7.55 5.85 -29.91
C LEU A 571 8.34 4.63 -30.35
N THR A 572 9.65 4.77 -30.51
CA THR A 572 10.55 3.64 -30.70
C THR A 572 10.40 2.77 -29.45
N GLY A 573 9.59 1.69 -29.52
CA GLY A 573 9.29 0.79 -28.42
C GLY A 573 7.82 0.62 -28.07
N SER A 574 6.85 1.24 -28.79
CA SER A 574 5.45 0.82 -28.69
C SER A 574 5.35 -0.66 -29.09
N VAL A 575 5.05 -1.50 -28.11
CA VAL A 575 5.05 -2.96 -28.29
C VAL A 575 3.74 -3.42 -28.92
N TYR A 576 2.65 -2.69 -28.69
CA TYR A 576 1.30 -3.12 -29.06
C TYR A 576 0.69 -2.24 -30.16
N ARG A 577 0.30 -2.87 -31.26
CA ARG A 577 -0.45 -2.24 -32.37
C ARG A 577 -1.96 -2.41 -32.23
N SER A 578 -2.37 -3.14 -31.22
CA SER A 578 -3.78 -3.40 -30.92
C SER A 578 -3.98 -3.69 -29.45
N LEU A 579 -5.18 -3.42 -28.97
CA LEU A 579 -5.65 -3.74 -27.63
C LEU A 579 -6.77 -4.79 -27.74
N ASN A 580 -6.64 -5.88 -27.02
CA ASN A 580 -7.70 -6.87 -26.85
C ASN A 580 -8.62 -6.43 -25.71
N LEU A 581 -9.81 -5.96 -26.04
CA LEU A 581 -10.82 -5.55 -25.08
C LEU A 581 -11.76 -6.72 -24.77
N SER A 582 -12.03 -6.97 -23.48
CA SER A 582 -13.09 -7.85 -23.02
C SER A 582 -13.97 -7.13 -22.00
N VAL A 583 -15.26 -7.39 -22.03
CA VAL A 583 -16.20 -6.89 -21.01
C VAL A 583 -16.92 -8.07 -20.41
N GLU A 584 -16.69 -8.27 -19.12
CA GLU A 584 -17.33 -9.28 -18.29
C GLU A 584 -18.31 -8.58 -17.36
N ALA A 585 -19.57 -8.97 -17.38
CA ALA A 585 -20.62 -8.27 -16.63
C ALA A 585 -21.42 -9.24 -15.77
N ASN A 586 -21.90 -8.79 -14.62
CA ASN A 586 -22.91 -9.53 -13.89
C ASN A 586 -24.12 -9.79 -14.78
N PRO A 587 -24.84 -10.91 -14.65
CA PRO A 587 -25.85 -11.34 -15.63
C PRO A 587 -26.90 -10.29 -15.97
N ARG A 588 -27.33 -9.48 -15.00
CA ARG A 588 -28.30 -8.40 -15.21
C ARG A 588 -27.72 -7.16 -15.91
N GLN A 589 -26.38 -7.07 -15.97
CA GLN A 589 -25.64 -5.91 -16.51
C GLN A 589 -25.07 -6.17 -17.92
N VAL A 590 -25.37 -7.31 -18.55
CA VAL A 590 -24.78 -7.70 -19.87
C VAL A 590 -25.09 -6.66 -20.94
N GLN A 591 -26.32 -6.17 -21.03
CA GLN A 591 -26.68 -5.13 -22.02
C GLN A 591 -25.89 -3.84 -21.77
N ARG A 592 -25.73 -3.46 -20.51
CA ARG A 592 -24.88 -2.31 -20.14
C ARG A 592 -23.42 -2.55 -20.48
N GLY A 593 -22.96 -3.80 -20.36
CA GLY A 593 -21.63 -4.23 -20.76
C GLY A 593 -21.35 -3.99 -22.23
N HIS A 594 -22.30 -4.25 -23.14
CA HIS A 594 -22.15 -3.95 -24.57
C HIS A 594 -21.97 -2.44 -24.83
N ASP A 595 -22.76 -1.61 -24.14
CA ASP A 595 -22.65 -0.15 -24.27
C ASP A 595 -21.28 0.33 -23.75
N ILE A 596 -20.81 -0.23 -22.62
CA ILE A 596 -19.49 0.07 -22.03
C ILE A 596 -18.36 -0.35 -22.97
N ALA A 597 -18.47 -1.49 -23.65
CA ALA A 597 -17.44 -1.96 -24.58
C ALA A 597 -17.18 -0.97 -25.71
N THR A 598 -18.23 -0.50 -26.36
CA THR A 598 -18.13 0.48 -27.45
C THR A 598 -17.45 1.77 -26.97
N ARG A 599 -17.83 2.25 -25.79
CA ARG A 599 -17.25 3.47 -25.22
C ARG A 599 -15.81 3.29 -24.78
N THR A 600 -15.49 2.16 -24.16
CA THR A 600 -14.11 1.83 -23.76
C THR A 600 -13.18 1.78 -24.97
N ALA A 601 -13.65 1.22 -26.09
CA ALA A 601 -12.89 1.18 -27.32
C ALA A 601 -12.59 2.59 -27.87
N ASP A 602 -13.57 3.47 -27.89
CA ASP A 602 -13.41 4.85 -28.32
C ASP A 602 -12.46 5.65 -27.40
N ILE A 603 -12.60 5.48 -26.08
CA ILE A 603 -11.70 6.09 -25.10
C ILE A 603 -10.25 5.61 -25.27
N ALA A 604 -10.05 4.32 -25.48
CA ALA A 604 -8.73 3.73 -25.67
C ALA A 604 -8.01 4.30 -26.91
N LEU A 605 -8.75 4.41 -28.03
CA LEU A 605 -8.24 5.05 -29.26
C LEU A 605 -7.87 6.52 -29.04
N PHE A 606 -8.72 7.24 -28.32
CA PHE A 606 -8.45 8.64 -28.00
C PHE A 606 -7.20 8.81 -27.14
N TYR A 607 -7.04 8.02 -26.08
CA TYR A 607 -5.87 8.13 -25.18
C TYR A 607 -4.58 7.69 -25.88
N GLU A 608 -4.64 6.62 -26.69
CA GLU A 608 -3.50 6.22 -27.51
C GLU A 608 -3.11 7.34 -28.47
N SER A 609 -4.07 8.02 -29.12
CA SER A 609 -3.79 9.14 -30.01
C SER A 609 -3.12 10.34 -29.32
N LEU A 610 -3.42 10.58 -28.03
CA LEU A 610 -2.80 11.64 -27.24
C LEU A 610 -1.37 11.31 -26.80
N ILE A 611 -1.14 10.06 -26.39
CA ILE A 611 0.11 9.61 -25.78
C ILE A 611 1.04 8.94 -26.80
N GLY A 612 0.49 8.22 -27.77
CA GLY A 612 1.22 7.48 -28.80
C GLY A 612 1.63 6.06 -28.38
N ASP A 613 1.02 5.54 -27.31
CA ASP A 613 1.29 4.19 -26.80
C ASP A 613 0.08 3.59 -26.06
N SER A 614 -0.04 2.27 -26.11
CA SER A 614 -0.87 1.48 -25.21
C SER A 614 0.02 0.70 -24.25
N PRO A 615 -0.09 0.86 -22.92
CA PRO A 615 0.82 0.22 -22.00
C PRO A 615 0.67 -1.30 -21.95
N TYR A 616 -0.53 -1.83 -22.25
CA TYR A 616 -0.86 -3.25 -22.17
C TYR A 616 -1.49 -3.77 -23.45
N SER A 617 -1.34 -5.09 -23.69
CA SER A 617 -1.90 -5.80 -24.85
C SER A 617 -3.39 -6.06 -24.75
N SER A 618 -3.92 -6.10 -23.53
CA SER A 618 -5.33 -6.39 -23.26
C SER A 618 -5.86 -5.52 -22.13
N PHE A 619 -7.18 -5.34 -22.14
CA PHE A 619 -7.91 -4.66 -21.08
C PHE A 619 -9.26 -5.32 -20.86
N THR A 620 -9.59 -5.64 -19.61
CA THR A 620 -10.88 -6.23 -19.27
C THR A 620 -11.67 -5.27 -18.40
N VAL A 621 -12.93 -5.03 -18.73
CA VAL A 621 -13.85 -4.28 -17.85
C VAL A 621 -14.76 -5.28 -17.14
N ALA A 622 -14.68 -5.32 -15.82
CA ALA A 622 -15.56 -6.11 -14.96
C ALA A 622 -16.71 -5.22 -14.46
N VAL A 623 -17.90 -5.42 -14.99
CA VAL A 623 -19.10 -4.66 -14.61
C VAL A 623 -19.83 -5.40 -13.49
N VAL A 624 -19.79 -4.84 -12.29
CA VAL A 624 -20.39 -5.42 -11.08
C VAL A 624 -21.53 -4.58 -10.56
N GLU A 625 -22.47 -5.23 -9.88
CA GLU A 625 -23.57 -4.55 -9.20
C GLU A 625 -23.13 -4.07 -7.83
N SER A 626 -23.43 -2.84 -7.52
CA SER A 626 -23.20 -2.25 -6.21
C SER A 626 -24.22 -1.16 -5.95
N ASP A 627 -24.58 -0.97 -4.69
CA ASP A 627 -25.44 0.15 -4.28
C ASP A 627 -24.70 1.50 -4.39
N LEU A 628 -23.37 1.44 -4.45
CA LEU A 628 -22.50 2.61 -4.49
C LEU A 628 -21.77 2.67 -5.82
N PRO A 629 -21.70 3.86 -6.43
CA PRO A 629 -20.86 4.07 -7.57
C PRO A 629 -19.39 3.93 -7.16
N GLY A 630 -18.54 3.53 -8.09
CA GLY A 630 -17.12 3.42 -7.85
C GLY A 630 -16.45 2.61 -8.93
N GLY A 631 -15.14 2.62 -8.91
CA GLY A 631 -14.27 1.82 -9.74
C GLY A 631 -13.02 1.43 -9.01
N HIS A 632 -12.29 0.50 -9.60
CA HIS A 632 -10.96 0.12 -9.18
C HIS A 632 -10.21 -0.37 -10.41
N SER A 633 -9.08 0.24 -10.72
CA SER A 633 -8.40 0.05 -11.98
C SER A 633 -6.94 -0.43 -11.77
N PRO A 634 -6.71 -1.70 -11.44
CA PRO A 634 -5.39 -2.29 -11.51
C PRO A 634 -4.95 -2.46 -12.96
N GLY A 635 -3.67 -2.79 -13.19
CA GLY A 635 -3.21 -3.04 -14.54
C GLY A 635 -3.94 -4.20 -15.21
N TYR A 636 -4.24 -4.06 -16.48
CA TYR A 636 -4.98 -4.95 -17.38
C TYR A 636 -6.49 -5.01 -17.17
N PHE A 637 -7.05 -4.52 -16.09
CA PHE A 637 -8.51 -4.47 -15.94
C PHE A 637 -9.01 -3.30 -15.12
N ALA A 638 -10.30 -3.01 -15.24
CA ALA A 638 -11.02 -2.14 -14.33
C ALA A 638 -12.30 -2.81 -13.85
N MET A 639 -12.58 -2.69 -12.58
CA MET A 639 -13.89 -2.98 -12.00
C MET A 639 -14.73 -1.71 -12.03
N LEU A 640 -15.94 -1.79 -12.58
CA LEU A 640 -16.91 -0.70 -12.57
C LEU A 640 -18.16 -1.09 -11.79
N ASN A 641 -18.44 -0.36 -10.75
CA ASN A 641 -19.67 -0.50 -9.98
C ASN A 641 -20.84 0.11 -10.77
N GLN A 642 -21.90 -0.68 -10.96
CA GLN A 642 -23.13 -0.19 -11.55
C GLN A 642 -24.22 -0.19 -10.50
N PRO A 643 -24.72 0.99 -10.09
CA PRO A 643 -25.85 1.07 -9.19
C PRO A 643 -27.08 0.38 -9.76
N LEU A 644 -27.83 -0.32 -8.92
CA LEU A 644 -29.10 -0.89 -9.30
C LEU A 644 -30.09 0.21 -9.70
N ALA A 645 -31.03 -0.09 -10.61
CA ALA A 645 -31.97 0.89 -11.16
C ALA A 645 -32.83 1.58 -10.10
N SER A 646 -33.01 0.97 -8.94
CA SER A 646 -33.75 1.52 -7.79
C SER A 646 -32.90 2.44 -6.90
N SER A 647 -31.59 2.53 -7.12
CA SER A 647 -30.72 3.40 -6.31
C SER A 647 -30.98 4.86 -6.65
N GLN A 648 -31.53 5.60 -5.69
CA GLN A 648 -31.69 7.07 -5.76
C GLN A 648 -30.43 7.79 -5.31
N LEU A 649 -29.27 7.15 -5.41
CA LEU A 649 -28.01 7.74 -5.00
C LEU A 649 -27.72 9.00 -5.81
N VAL A 650 -27.62 10.09 -5.07
CA VAL A 650 -27.60 11.42 -5.63
C VAL A 650 -26.18 11.82 -5.97
N TRP A 651 -25.87 11.69 -7.22
CA TRP A 651 -24.62 12.16 -7.84
C TRP A 651 -24.54 13.70 -8.01
N ARG A 652 -25.37 14.45 -7.32
CA ARG A 652 -25.69 15.84 -7.68
C ARG A 652 -24.54 16.84 -7.61
N ASN A 653 -23.46 16.55 -6.91
CA ASN A 653 -22.42 17.55 -6.66
C ASN A 653 -20.97 17.06 -6.93
N ASP A 654 -20.77 15.83 -7.36
CA ASP A 654 -19.44 15.33 -7.69
C ASP A 654 -19.18 15.51 -9.19
N PRO A 655 -18.02 16.04 -9.60
CA PRO A 655 -17.62 16.10 -11.00
C PRO A 655 -17.60 14.73 -11.69
N VAL A 656 -17.26 13.64 -10.97
CA VAL A 656 -17.29 12.26 -11.48
C VAL A 656 -18.70 11.81 -11.84
N ALA A 657 -19.69 12.33 -11.15
CA ALA A 657 -21.12 12.07 -11.37
C ALA A 657 -21.76 13.12 -12.27
N PHE A 658 -21.03 13.69 -13.18
CA PHE A 658 -21.54 14.68 -14.11
C PHE A 658 -22.74 14.10 -14.90
N SER A 659 -23.94 14.44 -14.51
CA SER A 659 -25.19 13.84 -15.02
C SER A 659 -25.35 13.98 -16.55
N GLY A 660 -24.74 14.98 -17.15
CA GLY A 660 -24.67 15.17 -18.60
C GLY A 660 -23.61 14.34 -19.31
N TYR A 661 -22.79 13.60 -18.57
CA TYR A 661 -21.68 12.84 -19.14
C TYR A 661 -21.38 11.53 -18.38
N PRO A 662 -22.21 10.49 -18.56
CA PRO A 662 -22.08 9.23 -17.81
C PRO A 662 -20.81 8.45 -18.13
N ASP A 663 -20.12 8.78 -19.23
CA ASP A 663 -18.88 8.09 -19.65
C ASP A 663 -17.62 8.64 -18.97
N PHE A 664 -17.74 9.73 -18.24
CA PHE A 664 -16.61 10.33 -17.52
C PHE A 664 -15.91 9.34 -16.59
N PHE A 665 -16.70 8.55 -15.88
CA PHE A 665 -16.18 7.57 -14.96
C PHE A 665 -15.43 6.43 -15.67
N ILE A 666 -15.96 5.92 -16.79
CA ILE A 666 -15.28 4.91 -17.61
C ILE A 666 -13.95 5.48 -18.14
N ALA A 667 -13.98 6.72 -18.61
CA ALA A 667 -12.80 7.42 -19.11
C ALA A 667 -11.75 7.62 -18.01
N HIS A 668 -12.16 7.95 -16.78
CA HIS A 668 -11.30 8.07 -15.63
C HIS A 668 -10.60 6.74 -15.31
N GLU A 669 -11.37 5.66 -15.17
CA GLU A 669 -10.82 4.35 -14.82
C GLU A 669 -9.90 3.79 -15.92
N LEU A 670 -10.21 4.01 -17.20
CA LEU A 670 -9.33 3.61 -18.27
C LEU A 670 -8.02 4.42 -18.30
N ALA A 671 -8.07 5.71 -17.97
CA ALA A 671 -6.88 6.56 -17.91
C ALA A 671 -5.83 6.04 -16.90
N HIS A 672 -6.29 5.35 -15.86
CA HIS A 672 -5.38 4.73 -14.89
C HIS A 672 -4.45 3.68 -15.49
N GLN A 673 -4.74 3.10 -16.65
CA GLN A 673 -3.81 2.18 -17.31
C GLN A 673 -2.51 2.90 -17.71
N TRP A 674 -2.59 4.17 -18.10
CA TRP A 674 -1.44 5.03 -18.37
C TRP A 674 -0.92 5.67 -17.07
N TRP A 675 -1.82 6.32 -16.30
CA TRP A 675 -1.50 7.16 -15.14
C TRP A 675 -1.89 6.45 -13.84
N GLY A 676 -0.90 5.94 -13.14
CA GLY A 676 -1.08 5.13 -11.94
C GLY A 676 -0.59 3.71 -12.09
N GLN A 677 -0.84 3.06 -13.25
CA GLN A 677 -0.34 1.70 -13.52
C GLN A 677 0.96 1.73 -14.33
N ALA A 678 0.95 2.21 -15.58
CA ALA A 678 2.18 2.30 -16.37
C ALA A 678 3.13 3.38 -15.84
N VAL A 679 2.62 4.52 -15.40
CA VAL A 679 3.38 5.58 -14.73
C VAL A 679 2.96 5.60 -13.27
N GLY A 680 3.80 5.03 -12.39
CA GLY A 680 3.55 4.97 -10.95
C GLY A 680 4.06 6.22 -10.22
N TRP A 681 3.84 6.29 -8.93
CA TRP A 681 4.32 7.37 -8.07
C TRP A 681 5.32 6.87 -7.03
N ARG A 682 6.28 7.71 -6.64
CA ARG A 682 7.36 7.37 -5.70
C ARG A 682 6.88 7.15 -4.28
N ASN A 683 5.86 7.91 -3.88
CA ASN A 683 5.22 7.81 -2.57
C ASN A 683 3.83 8.44 -2.62
N TYR A 684 3.06 8.38 -1.55
CA TYR A 684 1.67 8.84 -1.52
C TYR A 684 1.50 10.36 -1.76
N HIS A 685 2.53 11.18 -1.56
CA HIS A 685 2.48 12.61 -1.87
C HIS A 685 2.33 12.88 -3.37
N GLU A 686 2.76 11.93 -4.19
CA GLU A 686 2.72 11.99 -5.64
C GLU A 686 1.47 11.35 -6.26
N GLN A 687 0.50 10.94 -5.44
CA GLN A 687 -0.71 10.24 -5.92
C GLN A 687 -1.53 11.08 -6.91
N TRP A 688 -1.41 12.41 -6.88
CA TRP A 688 -2.05 13.28 -7.84
C TRP A 688 -1.61 13.03 -9.30
N LEU A 689 -0.40 12.48 -9.52
CA LEU A 689 0.09 12.03 -10.83
C LEU A 689 -0.73 10.87 -11.41
N SER A 690 -1.49 10.18 -10.58
CA SER A 690 -2.47 9.19 -11.02
C SER A 690 -3.86 9.82 -11.11
N GLU A 691 -4.42 10.25 -10.00
CA GLU A 691 -5.80 10.68 -9.89
C GLU A 691 -6.09 12.00 -10.61
N GLY A 692 -5.21 12.98 -10.48
CA GLY A 692 -5.33 14.27 -11.19
C GLY A 692 -5.20 14.10 -12.70
N PHE A 693 -4.31 13.22 -13.15
CA PHE A 693 -4.17 12.88 -14.56
C PHE A 693 -5.39 12.13 -15.08
N ALA A 694 -5.86 11.11 -14.39
CA ALA A 694 -7.05 10.35 -14.78
C ALA A 694 -8.29 11.28 -14.88
N GLN A 695 -8.44 12.17 -13.91
CA GLN A 695 -9.49 13.17 -13.90
C GLN A 695 -9.39 14.13 -15.09
N TYR A 696 -8.19 14.59 -15.42
CA TYR A 696 -7.98 15.51 -16.54
C TYR A 696 -8.15 14.82 -17.90
N PHE A 697 -7.68 13.59 -18.04
CA PHE A 697 -7.84 12.80 -19.27
C PHE A 697 -9.32 12.49 -19.54
N ALA A 698 -10.08 12.19 -18.50
CA ALA A 698 -11.52 12.06 -18.62
C ALA A 698 -12.19 13.37 -19.09
N ALA A 699 -11.73 14.53 -18.58
CA ALA A 699 -12.21 15.82 -19.04
C ALA A 699 -11.83 16.10 -20.52
N LEU A 700 -10.61 15.73 -20.94
CA LEU A 700 -10.20 15.81 -22.35
C LEU A 700 -11.05 14.95 -23.27
N TYR A 701 -11.45 13.76 -22.80
CA TYR A 701 -12.36 12.90 -23.55
C TYR A 701 -13.75 13.53 -23.68
N VAL A 702 -14.25 14.22 -22.65
CA VAL A 702 -15.48 15.04 -22.76
C VAL A 702 -15.35 16.11 -23.83
N GLN A 703 -14.22 16.82 -23.89
CA GLN A 703 -13.92 17.81 -24.92
C GLN A 703 -13.95 17.17 -26.31
N HIS A 704 -13.33 16.00 -26.47
CA HIS A 704 -13.29 15.26 -27.72
C HIS A 704 -14.69 14.88 -28.21
N GLN A 705 -15.55 14.39 -27.35
CA GLN A 705 -16.88 13.89 -27.73
C GLN A 705 -17.95 14.97 -27.83
N LYS A 706 -17.95 15.95 -26.92
CA LYS A 706 -19.04 16.92 -26.75
C LYS A 706 -18.64 18.38 -26.99
N GLY A 707 -17.36 18.60 -27.32
CA GLY A 707 -16.82 19.90 -27.60
C GLY A 707 -16.52 20.76 -26.37
N ASP A 708 -16.09 22.00 -26.65
CA ASP A 708 -15.53 22.93 -25.65
C ASP A 708 -16.55 23.36 -24.59
N ASP A 709 -17.83 23.54 -24.93
CA ASP A 709 -18.84 23.97 -23.96
C ASP A 709 -19.03 22.95 -22.83
N ALA A 710 -19.03 21.66 -23.16
CA ALA A 710 -19.13 20.58 -22.18
C ALA A 710 -17.85 20.50 -21.34
N PHE A 711 -16.70 20.67 -21.96
CA PHE A 711 -15.39 20.70 -21.28
C PHE A 711 -15.30 21.85 -20.28
N VAL A 712 -15.69 23.06 -20.71
CA VAL A 712 -15.71 24.25 -19.83
C VAL A 712 -16.68 24.06 -18.66
N ALA A 713 -17.87 23.48 -18.90
CA ALA A 713 -18.81 23.19 -17.84
C ALA A 713 -18.22 22.22 -16.81
N MET A 714 -17.44 21.24 -17.25
CA MET A 714 -16.75 20.31 -16.37
C MET A 714 -15.60 20.99 -15.59
N LEU A 715 -14.75 21.76 -16.25
CA LEU A 715 -13.68 22.52 -15.61
C LEU A 715 -14.20 23.45 -14.53
N ARG A 716 -15.36 24.04 -14.74
CA ARG A 716 -16.06 24.88 -13.73
C ARG A 716 -16.38 24.09 -12.45
N GLN A 717 -16.80 22.85 -12.58
CA GLN A 717 -17.06 21.97 -11.43
C GLN A 717 -15.76 21.61 -10.69
N LEU A 718 -14.73 21.19 -11.42
CA LEU A 718 -13.42 20.87 -10.86
C LEU A 718 -12.84 22.09 -10.11
N ARG A 719 -12.86 23.25 -10.76
CA ARG A 719 -12.40 24.52 -10.17
C ARG A 719 -13.13 24.85 -8.87
N LYS A 720 -14.46 24.72 -8.83
CA LYS A 720 -15.25 25.03 -7.64
C LYS A 720 -14.74 24.25 -6.44
N TRP A 721 -14.56 22.95 -6.58
CA TRP A 721 -14.06 22.09 -5.50
C TRP A 721 -12.61 22.43 -5.11
N ALA A 722 -11.78 22.71 -6.11
CA ALA A 722 -10.39 23.09 -5.89
C ALA A 722 -10.28 24.39 -5.08
N VAL A 723 -11.03 25.43 -5.44
CA VAL A 723 -11.05 26.71 -4.74
C VAL A 723 -11.61 26.57 -3.32
N ASP A 724 -12.76 25.89 -3.18
CA ASP A 724 -13.43 25.73 -1.89
C ASP A 724 -12.58 24.96 -0.85
N SER A 725 -11.64 24.13 -1.31
CA SER A 725 -10.83 23.26 -0.44
C SER A 725 -9.34 23.63 -0.39
N SER A 726 -8.85 24.58 -1.19
CA SER A 726 -7.42 24.90 -1.29
C SER A 726 -6.79 25.30 0.04
N GLU A 727 -7.50 26.04 0.88
CA GLU A 727 -6.99 26.47 2.19
C GLU A 727 -6.79 25.33 3.20
N GLN A 728 -7.32 24.14 2.92
CA GLN A 728 -7.18 22.98 3.81
C GLN A 728 -5.79 22.36 3.74
N GLY A 729 -5.06 22.59 2.65
CA GLY A 729 -3.69 22.13 2.49
C GLY A 729 -3.26 21.95 1.03
N PRO A 730 -2.01 21.58 0.81
CA PRO A 730 -1.46 21.36 -0.52
C PRO A 730 -1.97 20.05 -1.16
N VAL A 731 -1.87 19.95 -2.47
CA VAL A 731 -2.21 18.74 -3.25
C VAL A 731 -1.40 17.53 -2.76
N SER A 732 -0.10 17.71 -2.50
CA SER A 732 0.82 16.69 -2.03
C SER A 732 0.44 16.05 -0.68
N LEU A 733 -0.38 16.72 0.12
CA LEU A 733 -0.91 16.21 1.39
C LEU A 733 -2.39 15.81 1.31
N GLY A 734 -3.03 15.93 0.16
CA GLY A 734 -4.47 15.75 0.01
C GLY A 734 -4.97 14.39 0.49
N TYR A 735 -4.22 13.32 0.29
CA TYR A 735 -4.53 11.99 0.81
C TYR A 735 -4.70 11.97 2.34
N ARG A 736 -3.72 12.51 3.06
CA ARG A 736 -3.78 12.58 4.54
C ARG A 736 -4.89 13.50 5.03
N LEU A 737 -5.03 14.66 4.40
CA LEU A 737 -6.05 15.66 4.79
C LEU A 737 -7.47 15.09 4.70
N GLY A 738 -7.76 14.28 3.68
CA GLY A 738 -9.03 13.58 3.55
C GLY A 738 -9.24 12.55 4.65
N HIS A 739 -8.19 11.92 5.14
CA HIS A 739 -8.27 10.86 6.15
C HIS A 739 -8.40 11.38 7.59
N ILE A 740 -7.89 12.58 7.91
CA ILE A 740 -7.94 13.14 9.28
C ILE A 740 -9.37 13.26 9.81
N ARG A 741 -10.31 13.66 8.99
CA ARG A 741 -11.74 13.80 9.35
C ARG A 741 -12.61 12.65 8.85
N GLY A 742 -12.07 11.76 8.06
CA GLY A 742 -12.85 10.76 7.34
C GLY A 742 -13.68 11.36 6.20
N GLU A 743 -13.32 12.56 5.74
CA GLU A 743 -13.96 13.28 4.65
C GLU A 743 -13.18 13.06 3.36
N SER A 744 -13.59 12.10 2.56
CA SER A 744 -13.00 11.88 1.24
C SER A 744 -13.20 13.05 0.29
N ARG A 745 -14.12 13.97 0.60
CA ARG A 745 -14.34 15.19 -0.19
C ARG A 745 -13.09 16.04 -0.32
N VAL A 746 -12.31 16.22 0.77
CA VAL A 746 -11.05 16.98 0.76
C VAL A 746 -10.03 16.29 -0.11
N PHE A 747 -9.90 14.98 0.01
CA PHE A 747 -9.01 14.18 -0.82
C PHE A 747 -9.35 14.34 -2.31
N ARG A 748 -10.61 14.16 -2.67
CA ARG A 748 -11.06 14.33 -4.07
C ARG A 748 -10.90 15.78 -4.56
N ALA A 749 -11.18 16.76 -3.72
CA ALA A 749 -11.03 18.15 -4.09
C ALA A 749 -9.57 18.55 -4.38
N LEU A 750 -8.63 18.03 -3.59
CA LEU A 750 -7.21 18.39 -3.73
C LEU A 750 -6.49 17.48 -4.74
N VAL A 751 -6.56 16.17 -4.58
CA VAL A 751 -5.76 15.24 -5.39
C VAL A 751 -6.35 15.08 -6.79
N TYR A 752 -7.67 14.92 -6.90
CA TYR A 752 -8.37 14.73 -8.18
C TYR A 752 -8.61 16.08 -8.88
N ASN A 753 -9.44 16.93 -8.26
CA ASN A 753 -9.98 18.10 -8.96
C ASN A 753 -8.99 19.25 -9.07
N LYS A 754 -8.26 19.59 -7.99
CA LYS A 754 -7.20 20.58 -8.05
C LYS A 754 -6.03 20.06 -8.88
N GLY A 755 -5.66 18.78 -8.76
CA GLY A 755 -4.66 18.14 -9.61
C GLY A 755 -4.98 18.28 -11.10
N ALA A 756 -6.22 17.97 -11.50
CA ALA A 756 -6.69 18.13 -12.88
C ALA A 756 -6.71 19.61 -13.32
N ALA A 757 -7.14 20.53 -12.45
CA ALA A 757 -7.14 21.96 -12.75
C ALA A 757 -5.70 22.51 -12.91
N VAL A 758 -4.74 22.01 -12.12
CA VAL A 758 -3.32 22.37 -12.25
C VAL A 758 -2.77 21.92 -13.61
N LEU A 759 -3.09 20.71 -14.07
CA LEU A 759 -2.72 20.25 -15.42
C LEU A 759 -3.33 21.14 -16.51
N HIS A 760 -4.58 21.56 -16.34
CA HIS A 760 -5.20 22.47 -17.28
C HIS A 760 -4.55 23.85 -17.27
N MET A 761 -4.25 24.40 -16.10
CA MET A 761 -3.52 25.68 -16.00
C MET A 761 -2.12 25.57 -16.61
N LEU A 762 -1.41 24.47 -16.38
CA LEU A 762 -0.12 24.23 -17.02
C LEU A 762 -0.25 24.22 -18.55
N ARG A 763 -1.24 23.50 -19.10
CA ARG A 763 -1.51 23.50 -20.55
C ARG A 763 -1.76 24.89 -21.09
N ARG A 764 -2.51 25.72 -20.37
CA ARG A 764 -2.79 27.12 -20.77
C ARG A 764 -1.56 28.03 -20.65
N LEU A 765 -0.68 27.75 -19.70
CA LEU A 765 0.54 28.54 -19.48
C LEU A 765 1.60 28.25 -20.52
N VAL A 766 1.77 27.01 -20.92
CA VAL A 766 2.83 26.61 -21.85
C VAL A 766 2.35 26.54 -23.30
N GLY A 767 1.07 26.28 -23.56
CA GLY A 767 0.47 26.06 -24.89
C GLY A 767 0.17 24.59 -25.14
N ASP A 768 -0.80 24.33 -26.03
CA ASP A 768 -1.30 22.98 -26.29
C ASP A 768 -0.22 22.04 -26.85
N ASP A 769 0.53 22.51 -27.85
CA ASP A 769 1.54 21.69 -28.54
C ASP A 769 2.69 21.32 -27.60
N GLU A 770 3.20 22.27 -26.84
CA GLU A 770 4.25 22.07 -25.84
C GLU A 770 3.78 21.14 -24.73
N PHE A 771 2.57 21.33 -24.24
CA PHE A 771 1.98 20.50 -23.20
C PHE A 771 1.90 19.05 -23.60
N PHE A 772 1.32 18.73 -24.76
CA PHE A 772 1.20 17.34 -25.20
C PHE A 772 2.54 16.71 -25.61
N ARG A 773 3.50 17.50 -26.14
CA ARG A 773 4.85 16.99 -26.34
C ARG A 773 5.52 16.68 -25.00
N GLY A 774 5.36 17.54 -24.01
CA GLY A 774 5.87 17.32 -22.64
C GLY A 774 5.24 16.10 -21.98
N LEU A 775 3.93 15.87 -22.12
CA LEU A 775 3.26 14.66 -21.61
C LEU A 775 3.76 13.40 -22.27
N ARG A 776 3.94 13.40 -23.61
CA ARG A 776 4.49 12.23 -24.33
C ARG A 776 5.93 11.95 -23.89
N ARG A 777 6.75 12.98 -23.66
CA ARG A 777 8.10 12.82 -23.12
C ARG A 777 8.06 12.24 -21.73
N PHE A 778 7.25 12.81 -20.83
CA PHE A 778 7.10 12.34 -19.47
C PHE A 778 6.68 10.88 -19.41
N TYR A 779 5.65 10.50 -20.17
CA TYR A 779 5.19 9.11 -20.24
C TYR A 779 6.31 8.17 -20.72
N ARG A 780 7.00 8.50 -21.82
CA ARG A 780 8.07 7.67 -22.37
C ARG A 780 9.24 7.47 -21.41
N GLU A 781 9.65 8.51 -20.69
CA GLU A 781 10.76 8.45 -19.73
C GLU A 781 10.36 7.74 -18.43
N SER A 782 9.05 7.68 -18.13
CA SER A 782 8.46 7.22 -16.87
C SER A 782 7.75 5.86 -16.94
N ARG A 783 7.63 5.29 -18.14
CA ARG A 783 6.89 4.03 -18.35
C ARG A 783 7.47 2.91 -17.48
N PHE A 784 6.60 2.27 -16.69
CA PHE A 784 6.90 1.24 -15.69
C PHE A 784 7.96 1.66 -14.66
N LYS A 785 7.87 2.92 -14.24
CA LYS A 785 8.69 3.48 -13.17
C LYS A 785 7.83 4.23 -12.16
N LYS A 786 8.35 4.37 -10.96
CA LYS A 786 7.82 5.29 -9.95
C LYS A 786 8.44 6.67 -10.15
N VAL A 787 7.61 7.68 -10.28
CA VAL A 787 8.00 9.05 -10.57
C VAL A 787 7.44 10.05 -9.57
N SER A 788 7.97 11.25 -9.61
CA SER A 788 7.58 12.39 -8.79
C SER A 788 7.08 13.56 -9.64
N THR A 789 6.51 14.56 -8.99
CA THR A 789 6.19 15.87 -9.59
C THR A 789 7.39 16.48 -10.26
N GLU A 790 8.59 16.29 -9.70
CA GLU A 790 9.85 16.78 -10.26
C GLU A 790 10.17 16.17 -11.64
N ASP A 791 9.90 14.87 -11.82
CA ASP A 791 10.11 14.21 -13.12
C ASP A 791 9.19 14.80 -14.19
N LEU A 792 7.92 15.09 -13.81
CA LEU A 792 6.98 15.78 -14.70
C LEU A 792 7.47 17.19 -15.03
N ARG A 793 7.89 17.96 -14.00
CA ARG A 793 8.41 19.33 -14.17
C ARG A 793 9.57 19.34 -15.16
N LEU A 794 10.56 18.48 -14.96
CA LEU A 794 11.73 18.40 -15.82
C LEU A 794 11.39 18.00 -17.26
N ALA A 795 10.45 17.08 -17.45
CA ALA A 795 9.99 16.70 -18.79
C ALA A 795 9.31 17.87 -19.51
N MET A 796 8.48 18.63 -18.81
CA MET A 796 7.82 19.83 -19.34
C MET A 796 8.82 20.93 -19.66
N GLU A 797 9.77 21.22 -18.77
CA GLU A 797 10.80 22.24 -18.97
C GLU A 797 11.68 21.95 -20.19
N ARG A 798 12.01 20.66 -20.41
CA ARG A 798 12.81 20.27 -21.61
C ARG A 798 12.07 20.54 -22.92
N GLU A 799 10.75 20.46 -22.95
CA GLU A 799 9.95 20.72 -24.15
C GLU A 799 9.61 22.21 -24.33
N THR A 800 9.41 22.93 -23.24
CA THR A 800 8.96 24.33 -23.26
C THR A 800 10.11 25.32 -23.25
N GLY A 801 11.29 24.93 -22.73
CA GLY A 801 12.41 25.84 -22.47
C GLY A 801 12.13 26.86 -21.35
N LYS A 802 11.03 26.71 -20.59
CA LYS A 802 10.63 27.61 -19.51
C LYS A 802 10.86 26.95 -18.16
N SER A 803 11.28 27.71 -17.14
CA SER A 803 11.28 27.21 -15.76
C SER A 803 9.86 27.11 -15.24
N LEU A 804 9.51 25.98 -14.67
CA LEU A 804 8.21 25.69 -14.08
C LEU A 804 8.32 25.40 -12.56
N GLU A 805 9.49 25.62 -11.97
CA GLU A 805 9.75 25.36 -10.55
C GLU A 805 8.75 26.09 -9.66
N ARG A 806 8.59 27.43 -9.85
CA ARG A 806 7.64 28.23 -9.07
C ARG A 806 6.20 27.75 -9.26
N PHE A 807 5.81 27.38 -10.49
CA PHE A 807 4.49 26.84 -10.77
C PHE A 807 4.18 25.60 -9.92
N PHE A 808 5.04 24.58 -9.97
CA PHE A 808 4.80 23.34 -9.20
C PHE A 808 4.92 23.56 -7.70
N GLN A 809 5.87 24.41 -7.26
CA GLN A 809 6.01 24.75 -5.85
C GLN A 809 4.74 25.36 -5.28
N GLN A 810 4.11 26.27 -6.00
CA GLN A 810 2.89 26.94 -5.56
C GLN A 810 1.65 26.07 -5.68
N TRP A 811 1.50 25.33 -6.78
CA TRP A 811 0.25 24.62 -7.07
C TRP A 811 0.16 23.24 -6.47
N ILE A 812 1.28 22.55 -6.29
CA ILE A 812 1.31 21.17 -5.74
C ILE A 812 1.70 21.16 -4.26
N TYR A 813 2.70 21.96 -3.89
CA TYR A 813 3.24 22.01 -2.52
C TYR A 813 2.70 23.17 -1.70
N GLY A 814 2.06 24.17 -2.31
CA GLY A 814 1.39 25.30 -1.66
C GLY A 814 -0.11 25.08 -1.45
N SER A 815 -0.66 25.77 -0.44
CA SER A 815 -2.10 25.73 -0.11
C SER A 815 -2.83 27.04 -0.41
N THR A 816 -2.10 28.13 -0.62
CA THR A 816 -2.68 29.44 -1.00
C THR A 816 -3.11 29.46 -2.45
N ILE A 817 -4.03 30.33 -2.79
CA ILE A 817 -4.45 30.62 -4.16
C ILE A 817 -4.34 32.12 -4.45
N PRO A 818 -4.04 32.54 -5.71
CA PRO A 818 -3.91 33.94 -6.05
C PRO A 818 -5.25 34.68 -5.99
N LYS A 819 -5.18 35.96 -5.64
CA LYS A 819 -6.27 36.93 -5.80
C LYS A 819 -5.97 37.82 -7.00
N VAL A 820 -6.86 37.75 -8.00
CA VAL A 820 -6.65 38.40 -9.30
C VAL A 820 -7.68 39.48 -9.53
N LYS A 821 -7.21 40.66 -9.90
CA LYS A 821 -8.03 41.82 -10.30
C LYS A 821 -7.73 42.15 -11.75
N VAL A 822 -8.79 42.34 -12.56
CA VAL A 822 -8.65 42.81 -13.95
C VAL A 822 -9.25 44.19 -14.08
N SER A 823 -8.54 45.04 -14.78
CA SER A 823 -8.97 46.34 -15.23
C SER A 823 -8.58 46.56 -16.69
N TYR A 824 -9.22 47.50 -17.35
CA TYR A 824 -8.91 47.82 -18.74
C TYR A 824 -9.05 49.32 -19.04
N ARG A 825 -8.36 49.79 -20.05
CA ARG A 825 -8.54 51.09 -20.65
C ARG A 825 -8.54 50.97 -22.17
N VAL A 826 -9.33 51.80 -22.82
CA VAL A 826 -9.39 51.84 -24.28
C VAL A 826 -8.45 52.96 -24.76
N GLU A 827 -7.54 52.66 -25.66
CA GLU A 827 -6.56 53.57 -26.25
C GLU A 827 -6.65 53.51 -27.78
N GLY A 828 -7.43 54.45 -28.36
CA GLY A 828 -7.63 54.48 -29.81
C GLY A 828 -8.34 53.21 -30.32
N THR A 829 -7.67 52.43 -31.15
CA THR A 829 -8.17 51.17 -31.73
C THR A 829 -7.84 49.94 -30.89
N ASP A 830 -7.24 50.14 -29.73
CA ASP A 830 -6.77 49.07 -28.88
C ASP A 830 -7.43 49.12 -27.51
N VAL A 831 -7.48 47.98 -26.84
CA VAL A 831 -7.75 47.87 -25.41
C VAL A 831 -6.48 47.42 -24.71
N VAL A 832 -6.10 48.11 -23.64
CA VAL A 832 -5.01 47.68 -22.76
C VAL A 832 -5.65 46.95 -21.57
N LEU A 833 -5.45 45.66 -21.52
CA LEU A 833 -5.86 44.79 -20.40
C LEU A 833 -4.79 44.83 -19.33
N ARG A 834 -5.15 45.04 -18.09
CA ARG A 834 -4.25 45.03 -16.92
C ARG A 834 -4.76 43.97 -15.93
N VAL A 835 -3.92 43.04 -15.65
CA VAL A 835 -4.15 42.01 -14.64
C VAL A 835 -3.19 42.22 -13.47
N GLU A 836 -3.72 42.34 -12.28
CA GLU A 836 -2.98 42.57 -11.05
C GLU A 836 -3.22 41.42 -10.05
N GLN A 837 -2.16 40.84 -9.52
CA GLN A 837 -2.19 39.88 -8.43
C GLN A 837 -2.07 40.62 -7.09
N ILE A 838 -2.94 40.31 -6.14
CA ILE A 838 -2.96 40.90 -4.81
C ILE A 838 -2.32 39.93 -3.83
N GLY A 839 -1.18 40.31 -3.26
CA GLY A 839 -0.41 39.49 -2.34
C GLY A 839 0.71 38.73 -3.03
N GLU A 840 0.79 37.40 -2.80
CA GLU A 840 1.79 36.55 -3.40
C GLU A 840 1.63 36.42 -4.92
N VAL A 841 2.74 36.37 -5.64
CA VAL A 841 2.75 36.28 -7.11
C VAL A 841 2.80 34.84 -7.54
N PHE A 842 1.82 34.40 -8.31
CA PHE A 842 1.68 33.09 -8.87
C PHE A 842 1.93 33.04 -10.38
N ASP A 843 2.31 31.90 -10.89
CA ASP A 843 2.24 31.62 -12.32
C ASP A 843 0.82 31.12 -12.63
N VAL A 844 0.00 32.01 -13.22
CA VAL A 844 -1.41 31.71 -13.49
C VAL A 844 -1.83 32.15 -14.88
N PRO A 845 -2.50 31.32 -15.69
CA PRO A 845 -3.10 31.71 -16.96
C PRO A 845 -4.45 32.41 -16.70
N VAL A 846 -4.56 33.67 -17.04
CA VAL A 846 -5.80 34.43 -16.88
C VAL A 846 -6.46 34.61 -18.23
N ARG A 847 -7.68 34.10 -18.40
CA ARG A 847 -8.50 34.28 -19.58
C ARG A 847 -9.41 35.47 -19.38
N VAL A 848 -9.29 36.45 -20.26
CA VAL A 848 -10.10 37.66 -20.27
C VAL A 848 -10.99 37.64 -21.50
N THR A 849 -12.29 37.82 -21.35
CA THR A 849 -13.26 37.89 -22.44
C THR A 849 -13.62 39.32 -22.75
N LEU A 850 -13.35 39.75 -23.99
CA LEU A 850 -13.77 41.05 -24.55
C LEU A 850 -15.18 40.90 -25.07
N GLN A 851 -16.14 41.58 -24.42
CA GLN A 851 -17.53 41.60 -24.83
C GLN A 851 -17.78 42.72 -25.82
N TYR A 852 -18.31 42.42 -26.99
CA TYR A 852 -18.64 43.37 -28.04
C TYR A 852 -20.16 43.52 -28.20
N SER A 853 -20.62 44.68 -28.65
CA SER A 853 -22.04 44.94 -28.95
C SER A 853 -22.40 44.58 -30.36
N ASP A 854 -21.43 44.49 -31.27
CA ASP A 854 -21.59 44.29 -32.73
C ASP A 854 -21.09 42.92 -33.23
N ARG A 855 -20.56 42.06 -32.35
CA ARG A 855 -20.02 40.75 -32.70
C ARG A 855 -19.90 39.81 -31.50
N LYS A 856 -19.45 38.59 -31.78
CA LYS A 856 -19.20 37.58 -30.74
C LYS A 856 -18.07 38.02 -29.84
N PRO A 857 -18.12 37.64 -28.56
CA PRO A 857 -17.02 37.85 -27.62
C PRO A 857 -15.68 37.27 -28.13
N VAL A 858 -14.59 37.87 -27.73
CA VAL A 858 -13.23 37.41 -28.05
C VAL A 858 -12.49 37.16 -26.76
N ASP A 859 -11.90 35.98 -26.65
CA ASP A 859 -11.12 35.59 -25.50
C ASP A 859 -9.63 35.87 -25.70
N VAL A 860 -9.00 36.44 -24.69
CA VAL A 860 -7.57 36.74 -24.62
C VAL A 860 -6.99 35.97 -23.44
N LEU A 861 -6.03 35.11 -23.70
CA LEU A 861 -5.31 34.37 -22.69
C LEU A 861 -4.03 35.13 -22.32
N MET A 862 -3.89 35.51 -21.07
CA MET A 862 -2.74 36.24 -20.54
C MET A 862 -1.97 35.35 -19.54
N PRO A 863 -0.73 34.94 -19.85
CA PRO A 863 0.16 34.33 -18.84
C PRO A 863 0.54 35.42 -17.83
N VAL A 864 0.12 35.28 -16.59
CA VAL A 864 0.39 36.25 -15.52
C VAL A 864 1.38 35.65 -14.55
N THR A 865 2.64 36.08 -14.66
CA THR A 865 3.78 35.56 -13.90
C THR A 865 4.44 36.64 -13.03
N GLU A 866 3.87 37.86 -13.07
CA GLU A 866 4.33 39.03 -12.33
C GLU A 866 3.19 39.66 -11.55
N GLN A 867 3.51 40.59 -10.65
CA GLN A 867 2.53 41.32 -9.84
C GLN A 867 1.49 42.02 -10.70
N VAL A 868 1.93 42.62 -11.82
CA VAL A 868 1.09 43.33 -12.80
C VAL A 868 1.53 42.96 -14.19
N VAL A 869 0.59 42.49 -15.01
CA VAL A 869 0.82 42.22 -16.44
C VAL A 869 -0.16 43.08 -17.25
N GLU A 870 0.36 43.83 -18.20
CA GLU A 870 -0.43 44.59 -19.17
C GLU A 870 -0.27 43.97 -20.57
N GLN A 871 -1.39 43.84 -21.27
CA GLN A 871 -1.41 43.35 -22.65
C GLN A 871 -2.27 44.30 -23.51
N ARG A 872 -1.71 44.76 -24.61
CA ARG A 872 -2.41 45.54 -25.61
C ARG A 872 -3.05 44.60 -26.64
N VAL A 873 -4.34 44.76 -26.87
CA VAL A 873 -5.13 43.91 -27.79
C VAL A 873 -5.90 44.84 -28.75
N PRO A 874 -5.78 44.65 -30.06
CA PRO A 874 -6.57 45.38 -31.03
C PRO A 874 -8.06 45.13 -30.84
N LEU A 875 -8.86 46.19 -30.82
CA LEU A 875 -10.31 46.06 -30.76
C LEU A 875 -10.86 45.54 -32.11
N ALA A 876 -11.59 44.44 -32.01
CA ALA A 876 -12.22 43.86 -33.20
C ALA A 876 -13.56 44.52 -33.53
N GLY A 877 -14.14 45.31 -32.62
CA GLY A 877 -15.42 45.96 -32.75
C GLY A 877 -15.75 46.92 -31.61
N LEU A 878 -17.02 47.24 -31.42
CA LEU A 878 -17.49 48.13 -30.34
C LEU A 878 -17.45 47.39 -28.99
N LEU A 879 -16.44 47.67 -28.19
CA LEU A 879 -16.26 47.04 -26.87
C LEU A 879 -17.39 47.45 -25.92
N ARG A 880 -18.10 46.50 -25.37
CA ARG A 880 -19.13 46.66 -24.36
C ARG A 880 -18.58 46.54 -22.93
N GLY A 881 -17.60 45.68 -22.76
CA GLY A 881 -16.99 45.45 -21.46
C GLY A 881 -15.92 44.32 -21.50
N VAL A 882 -15.27 44.11 -20.38
CA VAL A 882 -14.24 43.11 -20.21
C VAL A 882 -14.58 42.29 -18.97
N GLU A 883 -14.50 40.97 -19.10
CA GLU A 883 -14.82 40.05 -18.03
C GLU A 883 -13.69 39.03 -17.87
N ILE A 884 -13.43 38.60 -16.62
CA ILE A 884 -12.58 37.46 -16.37
C ILE A 884 -13.42 36.19 -16.59
N SER A 885 -12.96 35.30 -17.43
CA SER A 885 -13.59 34.02 -17.60
C SER A 885 -13.43 33.18 -16.33
N LYS A 886 -14.53 32.90 -15.64
CA LYS A 886 -14.58 32.00 -14.47
C LYS A 886 -14.60 30.52 -14.87
N ASP A 887 -14.67 30.27 -16.15
CA ASP A 887 -15.03 28.95 -16.67
C ASP A 887 -13.84 28.15 -17.22
N ASP A 888 -12.63 28.68 -17.14
CA ASP A 888 -11.43 28.09 -17.75
C ASP A 888 -10.56 27.30 -16.77
N GLY A 889 -11.13 26.76 -15.69
CA GLY A 889 -10.37 25.92 -14.74
C GLY A 889 -9.34 26.67 -13.89
N MET A 890 -9.20 27.98 -14.04
CA MET A 890 -8.26 28.79 -13.25
C MET A 890 -8.60 28.76 -11.76
N VAL A 891 -7.68 28.28 -10.93
CA VAL A 891 -7.84 28.21 -9.46
C VAL A 891 -7.41 29.53 -8.85
N ALA A 892 -8.29 30.51 -8.79
CA ALA A 892 -8.02 31.84 -8.25
C ALA A 892 -9.29 32.48 -7.66
N GLU A 893 -9.13 33.39 -6.71
CA GLU A 893 -10.16 34.33 -6.28
C GLU A 893 -10.17 35.54 -7.22
N ILE A 894 -11.32 35.89 -7.75
CA ILE A 894 -11.49 37.08 -8.60
C ILE A 894 -12.00 38.21 -7.75
N VAL A 895 -11.17 39.26 -7.61
CA VAL A 895 -11.52 40.49 -6.91
C VAL A 895 -12.20 41.42 -7.92
N LYS A 896 -13.42 41.90 -7.60
CA LYS A 896 -14.13 42.85 -8.46
C LYS A 896 -13.32 44.14 -8.54
N GLY A 897 -12.98 44.57 -9.75
CA GLY A 897 -12.46 45.89 -10.02
C GLY A 897 -13.52 46.94 -9.67
N SER A 898 -13.15 47.96 -8.95
CA SER A 898 -13.98 49.14 -8.73
C SER A 898 -14.07 49.93 -10.03
#